data_c5629f532310c3b6cd3bfe1a54df9252
#
_entry.id   c5629f532310c3b6cd3bfe1a54df9252
#
_cell.length_a   1.000
_cell.length_b   1.000
_cell.length_c   1.000
_cell.angle_alpha   90.00
_cell.angle_beta   90.00
_cell.angle_gamma   90.00
#
_symmetry.space_group_name_H-M   'P 1'
#
loop_
_entity.id
_entity.type
_entity.pdbx_description
1 polymer ?
#
loop_
_entity_poly.entity_id
_entity_poly.type
_entity_poly.pdbx_seq_one_letter_code
_entity_poly.pdbx_strand_id
1 'polypeptide(L)'
;RAKGDKHVKAQTKLSWTQSVWKSLNTKIFNFYKSLDNFRFGGLTSKKVTVSDSSKASVTASSSAMNGNQTLEVLRTAQAGYMTGGKLNELSSNPSLGEVGYYGGTGKITLKGKDGEAEIEVKSSTKVEDLVKQINESGTGIEAKFEDGAITLVSEGSAFEITGDSDGRQALSKLGISDGFKIEGSYEKSAYLLGNTLSVTGKETTTLSELGYNGTGKIKIQMKKDGSNNGQAIELNVDSTTTIKDLQDQLQGTGVELKLYEHTNRLSFVASETGSATDFDVTADDDVLDKLGLSASAGAIKGAGTDGATGKVIGDKLKVGGVLSKDTKLTTDSTLSQLGYNAGDGWITIKGSKGTARIKVTADTTIKDFISQVNESGVGVRASFDAENQRFNIASEKTGEEGDFQLLGDGVNGDMALNMMKLTDASGGVKMDGQDALIKLNGAEYTSSTNTFKANGLTIQAQGVTNGKITITTDTDAQGMYDKIKGLFADYNALINEMSSLYNADSSKGYEPLTSDEKEAMSESEISEWEKKIKDSLLRRDNTLSGIMSAMSSAMSITVNVNGKKYSLANLGIKTQSYFTSSKNEKYAYHIDGDSEDDTSSANPDKLMDLLASDPDVVEDVMKQITSKLYSNLDAKMKATSLRSAYTVYNDKEMAKNYSDYTTTIKKWNEKVADIEDSYYKKFSAMEVALSKLQSQMSSFTSMLG
;
A
#
# COMPACT_ATOMS: atom_id res chain seq x y z
N ARG A 1 8.29 -61.18 -32.52
CA ARG A 1 7.57 -60.38 -31.54
C ARG A 1 7.90 -60.82 -30.11
N ALA A 2 7.64 -62.08 -29.66
CA ALA A 2 7.80 -62.51 -28.27
C ALA A 2 9.14 -62.17 -27.58
N LYS A 3 10.27 -62.11 -28.33
CA LYS A 3 11.58 -61.65 -27.78
C LYS A 3 11.62 -60.16 -27.56
N GLY A 4 10.95 -59.36 -28.42
CA GLY A 4 10.77 -57.90 -28.22
C GLY A 4 9.87 -57.61 -27.02
N ASP A 5 8.76 -58.29 -26.93
CA ASP A 5 7.75 -58.15 -25.88
C ASP A 5 8.32 -58.37 -24.47
N LYS A 6 9.25 -59.35 -24.32
CA LYS A 6 9.97 -59.59 -23.07
C LYS A 6 10.75 -58.35 -22.61
N HIS A 7 11.36 -57.61 -23.54
CA HIS A 7 12.12 -56.39 -23.21
C HIS A 7 11.19 -55.22 -22.92
N VAL A 8 10.04 -55.12 -23.61
CA VAL A 8 8.99 -54.15 -23.33
C VAL A 8 8.44 -54.33 -21.92
N LYS A 9 8.08 -55.58 -21.56
CA LYS A 9 7.64 -55.92 -20.20
C LYS A 9 8.67 -55.57 -19.13
N ALA A 10 9.95 -55.90 -19.39
CA ALA A 10 11.06 -55.57 -18.47
C ALA A 10 11.27 -54.04 -18.32
N GLN A 11 11.21 -53.30 -19.43
CA GLN A 11 11.29 -51.84 -19.41
C GLN A 11 10.11 -51.19 -18.63
N THR A 12 8.91 -51.67 -18.88
CA THR A 12 7.69 -51.21 -18.17
C THR A 12 7.84 -51.42 -16.66
N LYS A 13 8.27 -52.64 -16.26
CA LYS A 13 8.50 -52.97 -14.86
C LYS A 13 9.56 -52.09 -14.23
N LEU A 14 10.66 -51.82 -14.97
CA LEU A 14 11.73 -50.92 -14.52
C LEU A 14 11.22 -49.48 -14.34
N SER A 15 10.44 -48.96 -15.28
CA SER A 15 9.82 -47.65 -15.21
C SER A 15 8.94 -47.51 -13.97
N TRP A 16 8.09 -48.49 -13.68
CA TRP A 16 7.29 -48.49 -12.47
C TRP A 16 8.13 -48.55 -11.21
N THR A 17 9.18 -49.36 -11.20
CA THR A 17 10.14 -49.43 -10.07
C THR A 17 10.84 -48.08 -9.82
N GLN A 18 11.25 -47.38 -10.88
CA GLN A 18 11.80 -46.04 -10.78
C GLN A 18 10.80 -45.05 -10.20
N SER A 19 9.55 -45.12 -10.62
CA SER A 19 8.48 -44.25 -10.11
C SER A 19 8.24 -44.45 -8.62
N VAL A 20 8.17 -45.68 -8.15
CA VAL A 20 8.00 -46.02 -6.73
C VAL A 20 9.22 -45.51 -5.91
N TRP A 21 10.43 -45.79 -6.38
CA TRP A 21 11.64 -45.33 -5.72
C TRP A 21 11.73 -43.79 -5.68
N LYS A 22 11.38 -43.09 -6.77
CA LYS A 22 11.37 -41.63 -6.82
C LYS A 22 10.43 -41.04 -5.78
N SER A 23 9.21 -41.57 -5.66
CA SER A 23 8.24 -41.15 -4.66
C SER A 23 8.75 -41.38 -3.24
N LEU A 24 9.23 -42.60 -2.97
CA LEU A 24 9.76 -42.96 -1.65
C LEU A 24 11.02 -42.15 -1.29
N ASN A 25 11.92 -41.93 -2.24
CA ASN A 25 13.12 -41.11 -2.04
C ASN A 25 12.76 -39.66 -1.63
N THR A 26 11.75 -39.07 -2.24
CA THR A 26 11.25 -37.74 -1.88
C THR A 26 10.82 -37.69 -0.42
N LYS A 27 10.05 -38.70 0.04
CA LYS A 27 9.60 -38.80 1.43
C LYS A 27 10.78 -38.99 2.40
N ILE A 28 11.73 -39.86 2.07
CA ILE A 28 12.95 -40.10 2.89
C ILE A 28 13.77 -38.82 2.97
N PHE A 29 13.94 -38.09 1.86
CA PHE A 29 14.69 -36.83 1.82
C PHE A 29 14.01 -35.73 2.62
N ASN A 30 12.68 -35.59 2.55
CA ASN A 30 11.91 -34.63 3.34
C ASN A 30 12.07 -34.93 4.84
N PHE A 31 11.92 -36.19 5.22
CA PHE A 31 12.14 -36.62 6.61
C PHE A 31 13.59 -36.37 7.08
N TYR A 32 14.59 -36.68 6.23
CA TYR A 32 15.99 -36.35 6.51
C TYR A 32 16.21 -34.86 6.78
N LYS A 33 15.54 -33.99 6.00
CA LYS A 33 15.61 -32.54 6.20
C LYS A 33 14.91 -32.08 7.49
N SER A 34 13.79 -32.67 7.85
CA SER A 34 13.07 -32.29 9.07
C SER A 34 13.87 -32.56 10.35
N LEU A 35 14.83 -33.50 10.31
CA LEU A 35 15.71 -33.82 11.44
C LEU A 35 16.60 -32.63 11.87
N ASP A 36 16.88 -31.69 10.97
CA ASP A 36 17.70 -30.51 11.28
C ASP A 36 17.10 -29.67 12.40
N ASN A 37 15.77 -29.59 12.51
CA ASN A 37 15.10 -28.88 13.59
C ASN A 37 15.45 -29.42 14.98
N PHE A 38 15.70 -30.72 15.10
CA PHE A 38 16.04 -31.35 16.36
C PHE A 38 17.56 -31.34 16.64
N ARG A 39 18.35 -31.38 15.59
CA ARG A 39 19.83 -31.43 15.68
C ARG A 39 20.43 -30.09 16.13
N PHE A 40 19.81 -28.98 15.79
CA PHE A 40 20.31 -27.62 16.06
C PHE A 40 19.58 -26.89 17.21
N GLY A 41 18.95 -27.62 18.12
CA GLY A 41 18.30 -27.04 19.31
C GLY A 41 16.93 -26.42 19.03
N GLY A 42 16.26 -26.80 17.95
CA GLY A 42 14.91 -26.34 17.62
C GLY A 42 13.80 -27.03 18.42
N LEU A 43 14.14 -27.93 19.34
CA LEU A 43 13.17 -28.60 20.21
C LEU A 43 12.69 -27.66 21.32
N THR A 44 13.63 -26.95 22.01
CA THR A 44 13.28 -26.03 23.09
C THR A 44 12.26 -25.00 22.64
N SER A 45 11.14 -24.96 23.31
CA SER A 45 10.05 -24.03 23.11
C SER A 45 9.80 -23.26 24.40
N LYS A 46 9.48 -21.97 24.27
CA LYS A 46 9.12 -21.12 25.40
C LYS A 46 7.68 -20.66 25.23
N LYS A 47 6.92 -20.75 26.32
CA LYS A 47 5.58 -20.17 26.42
C LYS A 47 5.67 -18.86 27.15
N VAL A 48 5.06 -17.83 26.60
CA VAL A 48 5.01 -16.51 27.22
C VAL A 48 3.56 -16.13 27.47
N THR A 49 3.31 -15.63 28.67
CA THR A 49 2.04 -15.01 29.05
C THR A 49 2.27 -13.57 29.45
N VAL A 50 1.37 -12.68 29.05
CA VAL A 50 1.41 -11.26 29.42
C VAL A 50 0.15 -10.95 30.19
N SER A 51 0.28 -10.30 31.36
CA SER A 51 -0.86 -9.98 32.22
C SER A 51 -1.89 -9.04 31.55
N ASP A 52 -1.47 -8.24 30.57
CA ASP A 52 -2.34 -7.41 29.74
C ASP A 52 -1.93 -7.53 28.27
N SER A 53 -2.53 -8.48 27.56
CA SER A 53 -2.28 -8.74 26.14
C SER A 53 -2.83 -7.66 25.21
N SER A 54 -3.67 -6.74 25.69
CA SER A 54 -4.15 -5.60 24.91
C SER A 54 -3.09 -4.50 24.74
N LYS A 55 -2.08 -4.50 25.60
CA LYS A 55 -1.01 -3.49 25.66
C LYS A 55 0.29 -3.97 25.03
N ALA A 56 0.58 -5.26 25.11
CA ALA A 56 1.75 -5.85 24.48
C ALA A 56 1.52 -7.31 24.12
N SER A 57 2.06 -7.75 22.99
CA SER A 57 2.26 -9.16 22.68
C SER A 57 3.74 -9.50 22.77
N VAL A 58 4.06 -10.66 23.31
CA VAL A 58 5.44 -11.09 23.55
C VAL A 58 5.64 -12.50 23.04
N THR A 59 6.72 -12.71 22.32
CA THR A 59 7.22 -14.04 21.94
C THR A 59 8.61 -14.23 22.50
N ALA A 60 8.97 -15.46 22.83
CA ALA A 60 10.30 -15.80 23.35
C ALA A 60 11.06 -16.68 22.38
N SER A 61 12.37 -16.45 22.24
CA SER A 61 13.28 -17.39 21.61
C SER A 61 13.59 -18.54 22.58
N SER A 62 14.16 -19.63 22.08
CA SER A 62 14.62 -20.75 22.91
C SER A 62 15.64 -20.33 24.01
N SER A 63 16.36 -19.22 23.77
CA SER A 63 17.35 -18.67 24.70
C SER A 63 16.76 -17.76 25.79
N ALA A 64 15.46 -17.49 25.77
CA ALA A 64 14.83 -16.65 26.80
C ALA A 64 14.88 -17.34 28.16
N MET A 65 15.19 -16.54 29.17
CA MET A 65 15.23 -17.06 30.57
C MET A 65 13.81 -17.23 31.11
N ASN A 66 13.56 -18.32 31.80
CA ASN A 66 12.31 -18.53 32.53
C ASN A 66 12.20 -17.55 33.72
N GLY A 67 10.99 -17.14 34.02
CA GLY A 67 10.66 -16.28 35.14
C GLY A 67 9.78 -15.09 34.79
N ASN A 68 9.53 -14.26 35.79
CA ASN A 68 8.69 -13.07 35.67
C ASN A 68 9.54 -11.84 35.35
N GLN A 69 9.14 -11.07 34.35
CA GLN A 69 9.73 -9.79 34.00
C GLN A 69 8.64 -8.71 34.03
N THR A 70 9.01 -7.49 34.40
CA THR A 70 8.07 -6.36 34.39
C THR A 70 8.26 -5.53 33.15
N LEU A 71 7.14 -5.17 32.52
CA LEU A 71 7.10 -4.31 31.34
C LEU A 71 6.23 -3.09 31.61
N GLU A 72 6.70 -1.91 31.23
CA GLU A 72 5.92 -0.68 31.10
C GLU A 72 6.10 -0.16 29.67
N VAL A 73 5.01 0.06 28.94
CA VAL A 73 5.02 0.76 27.67
C VAL A 73 4.72 2.23 27.95
N LEU A 74 5.71 3.10 27.82
CA LEU A 74 5.57 4.53 28.12
C LEU A 74 5.06 5.33 26.93
N ARG A 75 5.45 4.95 25.72
CA ARG A 75 4.95 5.50 24.46
C ARG A 75 5.14 4.51 23.32
N THR A 76 4.27 4.59 22.32
CA THR A 76 4.38 3.82 21.08
C THR A 76 5.07 4.64 20.00
N ALA A 77 5.72 3.97 19.07
CA ALA A 77 6.27 4.62 17.88
C ALA A 77 5.13 5.10 16.98
N GLN A 78 5.28 6.30 16.47
CA GLN A 78 4.39 6.86 15.45
C GLN A 78 5.17 7.44 14.28
N ALA A 79 4.55 7.42 13.12
CA ALA A 79 5.09 8.08 11.94
C ALA A 79 4.86 9.60 12.03
N GLY A 80 5.73 10.39 11.41
CA GLY A 80 5.44 11.78 11.15
C GLY A 80 4.24 11.89 10.22
N TYR A 81 3.28 12.75 10.55
CA TYR A 81 2.06 12.94 9.81
C TYR A 81 1.69 14.42 9.71
N MET A 82 1.36 14.89 8.50
CA MET A 82 0.87 16.23 8.24
C MET A 82 -0.54 16.14 7.67
N THR A 83 -1.50 16.73 8.38
CA THR A 83 -2.84 16.98 7.84
C THR A 83 -2.92 18.43 7.41
N GLY A 84 -3.08 18.69 6.13
CA GLY A 84 -3.27 20.03 5.60
C GLY A 84 -4.56 20.67 6.09
N GLY A 85 -4.58 22.00 6.15
CA GLY A 85 -5.81 22.76 6.38
C GLY A 85 -6.84 22.50 5.26
N LYS A 86 -8.11 22.81 5.52
CA LYS A 86 -9.18 22.67 4.52
C LYS A 86 -9.01 23.71 3.42
N LEU A 87 -8.86 23.30 2.17
CA LEU A 87 -8.44 24.17 1.07
C LEU A 87 -9.49 25.24 0.70
N ASN A 88 -10.76 24.94 0.85
CA ASN A 88 -11.86 25.84 0.48
C ASN A 88 -12.47 26.59 1.69
N GLU A 89 -11.77 26.62 2.81
CA GLU A 89 -12.24 27.28 4.04
C GLU A 89 -11.11 28.15 4.62
N LEU A 90 -11.44 29.38 5.02
CA LEU A 90 -10.52 30.23 5.82
C LEU A 90 -10.62 29.84 7.29
N SER A 91 -9.54 30.05 8.04
CA SER A 91 -9.59 29.98 9.50
C SER A 91 -10.50 31.08 10.06
N SER A 92 -10.95 30.94 11.31
CA SER A 92 -11.80 31.95 11.97
C SER A 92 -11.12 33.33 12.07
N ASN A 93 -9.79 33.34 12.18
CA ASN A 93 -8.93 34.53 12.12
C ASN A 93 -7.85 34.28 11.06
N PRO A 94 -8.14 34.52 9.76
CA PRO A 94 -7.21 34.19 8.68
C PRO A 94 -5.98 35.11 8.69
N SER A 95 -4.85 34.58 8.27
CA SER A 95 -3.69 35.40 7.95
C SER A 95 -3.83 36.03 6.56
N LEU A 96 -3.07 37.09 6.29
CA LEU A 96 -3.00 37.67 4.95
C LEU A 96 -2.51 36.65 3.92
N GLY A 97 -1.66 35.69 4.34
CA GLY A 97 -1.25 34.55 3.51
C GLY A 97 -2.43 33.63 3.13
N GLU A 98 -3.35 33.35 4.05
CA GLU A 98 -4.54 32.55 3.73
C GLU A 98 -5.47 33.22 2.72
N VAL A 99 -5.50 34.54 2.68
CA VAL A 99 -6.27 35.30 1.69
C VAL A 99 -5.47 35.66 0.43
N GLY A 100 -4.27 35.13 0.28
CA GLY A 100 -3.47 35.23 -0.94
C GLY A 100 -2.47 36.40 -1.00
N TYR A 101 -2.13 36.99 0.12
CA TYR A 101 -1.01 37.96 0.20
C TYR A 101 0.30 37.26 0.53
N TYR A 102 1.28 37.34 -0.37
CA TYR A 102 2.63 36.73 -0.23
C TYR A 102 3.75 37.70 -0.53
N GLY A 103 3.44 39.01 -0.54
CA GLY A 103 4.46 40.07 -0.64
C GLY A 103 5.43 40.06 0.54
N GLY A 104 6.45 40.89 0.45
CA GLY A 104 7.38 41.10 1.54
C GLY A 104 6.74 41.81 2.75
N THR A 105 7.50 42.59 3.49
CA THR A 105 6.93 43.48 4.50
C THR A 105 6.36 44.69 3.78
N GLY A 106 5.04 44.75 3.69
CA GLY A 106 4.31 45.88 3.10
C GLY A 106 3.95 46.93 4.15
N LYS A 107 3.73 48.15 3.71
CA LYS A 107 3.25 49.24 4.54
C LYS A 107 1.94 49.77 4.03
N ILE A 108 0.97 49.84 4.92
CA ILE A 108 -0.33 50.48 4.70
C ILE A 108 -0.32 51.80 5.41
N THR A 109 -0.61 52.91 4.70
CA THR A 109 -0.72 54.23 5.24
C THR A 109 -2.16 54.63 5.40
N LEU A 110 -2.54 55.00 6.60
CA LEU A 110 -3.87 55.50 6.98
C LEU A 110 -3.78 56.98 7.23
N LYS A 111 -4.67 57.77 6.62
CA LYS A 111 -4.83 59.19 6.91
C LYS A 111 -6.30 59.44 7.27
N GLY A 112 -6.52 59.82 8.49
CA GLY A 112 -7.86 60.14 9.01
C GLY A 112 -7.91 61.53 9.64
N LYS A 113 -9.01 61.81 10.29
CA LYS A 113 -9.26 63.14 10.90
C LYS A 113 -8.29 63.48 12.04
N ASP A 114 -7.81 62.48 12.75
CA ASP A 114 -7.03 62.62 13.97
C ASP A 114 -5.52 62.44 13.72
N GLY A 115 -5.13 62.01 12.52
CA GLY A 115 -3.71 61.83 12.18
C GLY A 115 -3.43 60.86 11.02
N GLU A 116 -2.14 60.58 10.84
CA GLU A 116 -1.58 59.65 9.85
C GLU A 116 -0.79 58.56 10.57
N ALA A 117 -0.93 57.30 10.12
CA ALA A 117 -0.16 56.19 10.67
C ALA A 117 0.24 55.21 9.57
N GLU A 118 1.41 54.59 9.72
CA GLU A 118 1.86 53.48 8.90
C GLU A 118 1.72 52.15 9.67
N ILE A 119 1.15 51.14 9.03
CA ILE A 119 0.98 49.77 9.57
C ILE A 119 1.78 48.81 8.70
N GLU A 120 2.68 48.05 9.33
CA GLU A 120 3.41 46.99 8.65
C GLU A 120 2.55 45.72 8.53
N VAL A 121 2.51 45.12 7.35
CA VAL A 121 1.79 43.87 7.04
C VAL A 121 2.72 42.85 6.43
N LYS A 122 2.55 41.59 6.82
CA LYS A 122 3.25 40.43 6.33
C LYS A 122 2.27 39.32 6.02
N SER A 123 2.66 38.30 5.27
CA SER A 123 1.79 37.14 5.02
C SER A 123 1.32 36.46 6.29
N SER A 124 2.11 36.52 7.37
CA SER A 124 1.74 35.98 8.70
C SER A 124 0.82 36.89 9.52
N THR A 125 0.61 38.13 9.12
CA THR A 125 -0.29 39.07 9.83
C THR A 125 -1.70 38.53 9.82
N LYS A 126 -2.30 38.35 11.00
CA LYS A 126 -3.70 37.95 11.14
C LYS A 126 -4.62 39.15 10.89
N VAL A 127 -5.79 38.87 10.31
CA VAL A 127 -6.78 39.94 9.99
C VAL A 127 -7.23 40.67 11.24
N GLU A 128 -7.48 39.97 12.34
CA GLU A 128 -7.86 40.62 13.62
C GLU A 128 -6.74 41.46 14.21
N ASP A 129 -5.46 41.04 14.05
CA ASP A 129 -4.31 41.85 14.50
C ASP A 129 -4.19 43.12 13.67
N LEU A 130 -4.44 43.03 12.36
CA LEU A 130 -4.51 44.20 11.49
C LEU A 130 -5.62 45.17 11.90
N VAL A 131 -6.82 44.64 12.16
CA VAL A 131 -7.96 45.41 12.67
C VAL A 131 -7.61 46.13 13.98
N LYS A 132 -6.97 45.39 14.90
CA LYS A 132 -6.50 45.96 16.15
C LYS A 132 -5.49 47.12 15.95
N GLN A 133 -4.50 46.91 15.08
CA GLN A 133 -3.49 47.94 14.75
C GLN A 133 -4.12 49.19 14.13
N ILE A 134 -5.15 49.02 13.26
CA ILE A 134 -5.89 50.16 12.69
C ILE A 134 -6.62 50.91 13.79
N ASN A 135 -7.33 50.23 14.68
CA ASN A 135 -8.06 50.87 15.78
C ASN A 135 -7.15 51.58 16.78
N GLU A 136 -5.96 51.06 17.00
CA GLU A 136 -4.94 51.63 17.89
C GLU A 136 -4.07 52.72 17.21
N SER A 137 -4.25 52.96 15.91
CA SER A 137 -3.42 53.87 15.11
C SER A 137 -3.54 55.33 15.44
N GLY A 138 -4.59 55.77 16.15
CA GLY A 138 -4.86 57.17 16.47
C GLY A 138 -5.27 58.03 15.29
N THR A 139 -5.67 57.42 14.17
CA THR A 139 -6.05 58.16 12.94
C THR A 139 -7.53 58.56 12.93
N GLY A 140 -8.31 58.09 13.89
CA GLY A 140 -9.76 58.28 13.88
C GLY A 140 -10.51 57.39 12.89
N ILE A 141 -9.86 56.34 12.40
CA ILE A 141 -10.44 55.30 11.59
C ILE A 141 -10.71 54.07 12.47
N GLU A 142 -11.91 53.57 12.48
CA GLU A 142 -12.33 52.33 13.16
C GLU A 142 -12.42 51.20 12.16
N ALA A 143 -11.82 50.04 12.50
CA ALA A 143 -11.88 48.81 11.71
C ALA A 143 -12.68 47.74 12.44
N LYS A 144 -13.41 46.89 11.70
CA LYS A 144 -14.07 45.69 12.18
C LYS A 144 -13.89 44.57 11.16
N PHE A 145 -13.80 43.36 11.67
CA PHE A 145 -13.83 42.14 10.85
C PHE A 145 -15.10 41.36 11.19
N GLU A 146 -16.11 41.43 10.35
CA GLU A 146 -17.40 40.78 10.54
C GLU A 146 -17.86 40.14 9.23
N ASP A 147 -18.56 39.00 9.32
CA ASP A 147 -19.09 38.27 8.17
C ASP A 147 -18.03 37.93 7.05
N GLY A 148 -16.76 37.81 7.46
CA GLY A 148 -15.65 37.51 6.55
C GLY A 148 -15.17 38.70 5.72
N ALA A 149 -15.53 39.93 6.08
CA ALA A 149 -15.09 41.17 5.45
C ALA A 149 -14.54 42.18 6.45
N ILE A 150 -13.60 43.01 6.05
CA ILE A 150 -13.14 44.15 6.84
C ILE A 150 -13.96 45.36 6.50
N THR A 151 -14.50 46.01 7.53
CA THR A 151 -15.15 47.31 7.41
C THR A 151 -14.32 48.36 8.07
N LEU A 152 -14.15 49.50 7.39
CA LEU A 152 -13.46 50.69 7.91
C LEU A 152 -14.44 51.86 7.95
N VAL A 153 -14.46 52.59 9.06
CA VAL A 153 -15.40 53.69 9.29
C VAL A 153 -14.61 54.87 9.89
N SER A 154 -14.92 56.08 9.45
CA SER A 154 -14.46 57.28 10.09
C SER A 154 -15.69 58.20 10.27
N GLU A 155 -16.06 58.52 11.52
CA GLU A 155 -17.21 59.35 11.81
C GLU A 155 -16.94 60.83 11.48
N GLY A 156 -17.83 61.40 10.68
CA GLY A 156 -17.83 62.83 10.37
C GLY A 156 -16.67 63.35 9.54
N SER A 157 -15.85 62.47 8.94
CA SER A 157 -14.67 62.92 8.17
C SER A 157 -14.24 61.95 7.07
N ALA A 158 -13.54 62.49 6.09
CA ALA A 158 -12.82 61.70 5.08
C ALA A 158 -11.66 60.95 5.70
N PHE A 159 -11.30 59.82 5.06
CA PHE A 159 -10.05 59.13 5.30
C PHE A 159 -9.45 58.59 4.00
N GLU A 160 -8.13 58.44 3.99
CA GLU A 160 -7.40 57.89 2.87
C GLU A 160 -6.65 56.65 3.32
N ILE A 161 -6.66 55.62 2.48
CA ILE A 161 -5.85 54.40 2.66
C ILE A 161 -4.98 54.25 1.43
N THR A 162 -3.69 54.17 1.64
CA THR A 162 -2.71 53.94 0.58
C THR A 162 -1.70 52.90 1.07
N GLY A 163 -0.81 52.47 0.19
CA GLY A 163 0.25 51.57 0.57
C GLY A 163 1.45 51.69 -0.35
N ASP A 164 2.58 51.16 0.07
CA ASP A 164 3.68 50.85 -0.83
C ASP A 164 3.28 49.68 -1.79
N SER A 165 4.17 49.19 -2.62
CA SER A 165 3.88 48.10 -3.56
C SER A 165 3.25 46.89 -2.90
N ASP A 166 3.83 46.46 -1.76
CA ASP A 166 3.38 45.26 -1.02
C ASP A 166 2.13 45.58 -0.19
N GLY A 167 2.05 46.77 0.42
CA GLY A 167 0.87 47.24 1.12
C GLY A 167 -0.38 47.34 0.22
N ARG A 168 -0.22 47.80 -1.02
CA ARG A 168 -1.28 47.80 -2.01
C ARG A 168 -1.77 46.41 -2.36
N GLN A 169 -0.83 45.48 -2.51
CA GLN A 169 -1.18 44.09 -2.75
C GLN A 169 -1.98 43.50 -1.57
N ALA A 170 -1.59 43.77 -0.33
CA ALA A 170 -2.32 43.36 0.85
C ALA A 170 -3.73 43.98 0.90
N LEU A 171 -3.87 45.27 0.65
CA LEU A 171 -5.19 45.92 0.58
C LEU A 171 -6.10 45.30 -0.51
N SER A 172 -5.53 45.02 -1.67
CA SER A 172 -6.28 44.33 -2.74
C SER A 172 -6.81 42.97 -2.31
N LYS A 173 -5.99 42.19 -1.58
CA LYS A 173 -6.42 40.86 -1.07
C LYS A 173 -7.48 40.95 0.04
N LEU A 174 -7.50 42.06 0.77
CA LEU A 174 -8.52 42.36 1.75
C LEU A 174 -9.79 42.97 1.13
N GLY A 175 -9.82 43.13 -0.19
CA GLY A 175 -10.94 43.75 -0.88
C GLY A 175 -11.04 45.25 -0.68
N ILE A 176 -9.94 45.89 -0.24
CA ILE A 176 -9.85 47.31 -0.04
C ILE A 176 -9.04 47.92 -1.19
N SER A 177 -9.62 48.84 -1.94
CA SER A 177 -8.92 49.49 -3.06
C SER A 177 -7.88 50.49 -2.55
N ASP A 178 -6.69 50.47 -3.17
CA ASP A 178 -5.64 51.47 -2.90
C ASP A 178 -6.09 52.86 -3.39
N GLY A 179 -5.77 53.89 -2.57
CA GLY A 179 -6.14 55.26 -2.89
C GLY A 179 -7.60 55.55 -2.78
N PHE A 180 -8.35 54.72 -2.08
CA PHE A 180 -9.73 55.02 -1.78
C PHE A 180 -9.83 56.20 -0.83
N LYS A 181 -10.13 57.36 -1.39
CA LYS A 181 -10.39 58.59 -0.64
C LYS A 181 -11.89 58.73 -0.40
N ILE A 182 -12.28 58.62 0.84
CA ILE A 182 -13.60 59.09 1.26
C ILE A 182 -13.39 60.48 1.77
N GLU A 183 -13.66 61.48 0.95
CA GLU A 183 -13.54 62.87 1.35
C GLU A 183 -14.71 63.28 2.25
N GLY A 184 -14.44 63.63 3.50
CA GLY A 184 -15.43 64.20 4.42
C GLY A 184 -15.81 65.61 3.99
N SER A 185 -17.01 66.01 4.22
CA SER A 185 -17.63 67.33 3.88
C SER A 185 -17.73 67.67 2.41
N TYR A 186 -17.42 66.78 1.49
CA TYR A 186 -17.66 66.98 0.06
C TYR A 186 -18.74 66.04 -0.45
N GLU A 187 -19.52 66.56 -1.38
CA GLU A 187 -20.47 65.76 -2.16
C GLU A 187 -19.74 64.53 -2.78
N LYS A 188 -20.30 63.34 -2.61
CA LYS A 188 -19.77 62.12 -3.17
C LYS A 188 -20.53 61.70 -4.41
N SER A 189 -19.82 61.22 -5.39
CA SER A 189 -20.41 60.46 -6.49
C SER A 189 -20.95 59.13 -5.99
N ALA A 190 -22.11 58.73 -6.45
CA ALA A 190 -22.61 57.39 -6.29
C ALA A 190 -21.73 56.40 -7.07
N TYR A 191 -21.54 55.21 -6.55
CA TYR A 191 -20.75 54.18 -7.21
C TYR A 191 -21.30 52.77 -6.99
N LEU A 192 -20.98 51.90 -7.91
CA LEU A 192 -21.13 50.43 -7.77
C LEU A 192 -19.78 49.80 -8.06
N LEU A 193 -19.03 49.47 -7.00
CA LEU A 193 -17.73 48.82 -7.10
C LEU A 193 -17.90 47.33 -7.18
N GLY A 194 -17.41 46.75 -8.27
CA GLY A 194 -17.42 45.30 -8.50
C GLY A 194 -16.39 44.52 -7.72
N ASN A 195 -16.56 43.23 -7.70
CA ASN A 195 -15.56 42.29 -7.18
C ASN A 195 -14.41 42.06 -8.17
N THR A 196 -13.35 41.40 -7.76
CA THR A 196 -12.20 41.08 -8.60
C THR A 196 -12.64 40.23 -9.80
N LEU A 197 -12.24 40.63 -11.02
CA LEU A 197 -12.55 39.89 -12.25
C LEU A 197 -11.87 38.52 -12.25
N SER A 198 -12.49 37.59 -12.92
CA SER A 198 -11.99 36.20 -13.05
C SER A 198 -10.68 36.07 -13.84
N VAL A 199 -10.38 37.04 -14.69
CA VAL A 199 -9.14 37.18 -15.47
C VAL A 199 -8.56 38.58 -15.27
N THR A 200 -7.29 38.78 -15.63
CA THR A 200 -6.70 40.14 -15.59
C THR A 200 -7.39 41.02 -16.63
N GLY A 201 -8.19 41.96 -16.14
CA GLY A 201 -8.94 42.89 -16.96
C GLY A 201 -8.04 43.92 -17.62
N LYS A 202 -8.29 44.17 -18.92
CA LYS A 202 -7.73 45.26 -19.70
C LYS A 202 -8.90 45.89 -20.46
N GLU A 203 -8.73 47.12 -20.92
CA GLU A 203 -9.75 47.77 -21.75
C GLU A 203 -10.18 46.91 -22.97
N THR A 204 -9.24 46.10 -23.51
CA THR A 204 -9.48 45.21 -24.63
C THR A 204 -10.06 43.83 -24.25
N THR A 205 -10.23 43.53 -22.94
CA THR A 205 -10.78 42.27 -22.47
C THR A 205 -12.26 42.16 -22.89
N THR A 206 -12.61 41.09 -23.58
CA THR A 206 -13.98 40.82 -24.02
C THR A 206 -14.83 40.21 -22.88
N LEU A 207 -16.16 40.36 -22.99
CA LEU A 207 -17.07 39.72 -22.02
C LEU A 207 -17.01 38.19 -22.08
N SER A 208 -16.66 37.61 -23.25
CA SER A 208 -16.45 36.16 -23.33
C SER A 208 -15.23 35.69 -22.52
N GLU A 209 -14.14 36.45 -22.47
CA GLU A 209 -12.98 36.19 -21.63
C GLU A 209 -13.32 36.26 -20.14
N LEU A 210 -14.33 37.06 -19.77
CA LEU A 210 -14.89 37.14 -18.41
C LEU A 210 -15.96 36.06 -18.13
N GLY A 211 -16.20 35.18 -19.12
CA GLY A 211 -17.15 34.06 -19.02
C GLY A 211 -18.60 34.37 -19.39
N TYR A 212 -18.88 35.54 -20.04
CA TYR A 212 -20.20 35.87 -20.55
C TYR A 212 -20.30 35.56 -22.03
N ASN A 213 -21.22 34.69 -22.42
CA ASN A 213 -21.43 34.23 -23.78
C ASN A 213 -22.85 34.53 -24.31
N GLY A 214 -23.58 35.38 -23.59
CA GLY A 214 -24.95 35.80 -23.93
C GLY A 214 -25.00 37.02 -24.85
N THR A 215 -26.20 37.48 -25.07
CA THR A 215 -26.53 38.81 -25.64
C THR A 215 -27.57 39.41 -24.74
N GLY A 216 -27.38 40.61 -24.24
CA GLY A 216 -28.29 41.23 -23.29
C GLY A 216 -28.10 42.73 -23.19
N LYS A 217 -28.69 43.31 -22.12
CA LYS A 217 -28.56 44.73 -21.84
C LYS A 217 -28.25 44.93 -20.35
N ILE A 218 -27.31 45.86 -20.09
CA ILE A 218 -27.12 46.42 -18.76
C ILE A 218 -27.91 47.71 -18.71
N LYS A 219 -28.81 47.88 -17.73
CA LYS A 219 -29.66 49.06 -17.54
C LYS A 219 -29.19 49.80 -16.28
N ILE A 220 -28.83 51.06 -16.46
CA ILE A 220 -28.46 51.96 -15.36
C ILE A 220 -29.61 52.99 -15.23
N GLN A 221 -30.31 52.95 -14.10
CA GLN A 221 -31.41 53.86 -13.80
C GLN A 221 -30.92 54.94 -12.86
N MET A 222 -30.77 56.17 -13.35
CA MET A 222 -30.47 57.31 -12.49
C MET A 222 -31.64 57.62 -11.56
N LYS A 223 -31.32 57.96 -10.33
CA LYS A 223 -32.31 58.42 -9.34
C LYS A 223 -32.37 59.94 -9.31
N LYS A 224 -33.53 60.51 -9.23
CA LYS A 224 -33.77 61.94 -9.04
C LYS A 224 -34.60 62.10 -7.77
N ASP A 225 -34.09 62.88 -6.83
CA ASP A 225 -34.75 63.11 -5.53
C ASP A 225 -35.14 61.82 -4.78
N GLY A 226 -34.25 60.79 -4.87
CA GLY A 226 -34.46 59.48 -4.23
C GLY A 226 -35.43 58.55 -4.95
N SER A 227 -35.99 58.92 -6.09
CA SER A 227 -36.92 58.11 -6.90
C SER A 227 -36.29 57.73 -8.24
N ASN A 228 -36.67 56.59 -8.82
CA ASN A 228 -36.17 56.09 -10.11
C ASN A 228 -36.79 56.81 -11.33
N ASN A 229 -36.84 58.15 -11.31
CA ASN A 229 -37.42 59.01 -12.35
C ASN A 229 -36.35 59.84 -13.11
N GLY A 230 -35.08 59.53 -12.91
CA GLY A 230 -33.97 60.06 -13.68
C GLY A 230 -33.83 59.36 -15.05
N GLN A 231 -32.79 59.74 -15.79
CA GLN A 231 -32.49 59.15 -17.08
C GLN A 231 -32.18 57.64 -16.97
N ALA A 232 -32.73 56.80 -17.85
CA ALA A 232 -32.36 55.40 -18.02
C ALA A 232 -31.29 55.26 -19.11
N ILE A 233 -30.20 54.61 -18.83
CA ILE A 233 -29.07 54.33 -19.74
C ILE A 233 -29.11 52.82 -20.03
N GLU A 234 -29.10 52.43 -21.31
CA GLU A 234 -29.04 51.03 -21.71
C GLU A 234 -27.73 50.76 -22.45
N LEU A 235 -26.93 49.80 -21.98
CA LEU A 235 -25.74 49.33 -22.64
C LEU A 235 -26.02 47.98 -23.30
N ASN A 236 -25.81 47.89 -24.61
CA ASN A 236 -25.94 46.62 -25.34
C ASN A 236 -24.68 45.81 -25.16
N VAL A 237 -24.82 44.55 -24.84
CA VAL A 237 -23.71 43.65 -24.55
C VAL A 237 -23.85 42.31 -25.27
N ASP A 238 -22.75 41.80 -25.79
CA ASP A 238 -22.62 40.45 -26.29
C ASP A 238 -21.24 39.86 -25.91
N SER A 239 -20.97 38.64 -26.34
CA SER A 239 -19.72 37.93 -26.04
C SER A 239 -18.46 38.65 -26.58
N THR A 240 -18.59 39.48 -27.58
CA THR A 240 -17.46 40.23 -28.24
C THR A 240 -17.25 41.63 -27.68
N THR A 241 -18.23 42.12 -26.90
CA THR A 241 -18.15 43.44 -26.26
C THR A 241 -16.97 43.52 -25.33
N THR A 242 -16.13 44.54 -25.47
CA THR A 242 -14.98 44.78 -24.61
C THR A 242 -15.32 45.73 -23.46
N ILE A 243 -14.46 45.77 -22.43
CA ILE A 243 -14.58 46.76 -21.35
C ILE A 243 -14.57 48.17 -21.92
N LYS A 244 -13.72 48.43 -22.93
CA LYS A 244 -13.67 49.71 -23.61
C LYS A 244 -14.97 50.06 -24.32
N ASP A 245 -15.60 49.10 -24.99
CA ASP A 245 -16.90 49.32 -25.64
C ASP A 245 -17.97 49.75 -24.63
N LEU A 246 -17.95 49.20 -23.42
CA LEU A 246 -18.84 49.61 -22.34
C LEU A 246 -18.51 51.03 -21.86
N GLN A 247 -17.24 51.38 -21.75
CA GLN A 247 -16.81 52.75 -21.40
C GLN A 247 -17.27 53.76 -22.45
N ASP A 248 -17.07 53.41 -23.70
CA ASP A 248 -17.43 54.28 -24.86
C ASP A 248 -18.98 54.49 -24.93
N GLN A 249 -19.78 53.44 -24.66
CA GLN A 249 -21.24 53.55 -24.56
C GLN A 249 -21.72 54.47 -23.42
N LEU A 250 -20.92 54.64 -22.38
CA LEU A 250 -21.23 55.51 -21.23
C LEU A 250 -20.81 56.96 -21.42
N GLN A 251 -20.07 57.27 -22.46
CA GLN A 251 -19.55 58.61 -22.65
C GLN A 251 -20.67 59.67 -22.71
N GLY A 252 -20.63 60.67 -21.82
CA GLY A 252 -21.61 61.75 -21.75
C GLY A 252 -22.96 61.37 -21.11
N THR A 253 -23.10 60.20 -20.50
CA THR A 253 -24.34 59.74 -19.86
C THR A 253 -24.50 60.15 -18.41
N GLY A 254 -23.45 60.69 -17.80
CA GLY A 254 -23.45 61.00 -16.36
C GLY A 254 -22.97 59.85 -15.46
N VAL A 255 -22.64 58.70 -16.04
CA VAL A 255 -22.01 57.56 -15.34
C VAL A 255 -20.79 57.10 -16.12
N GLU A 256 -19.74 56.77 -15.46
CA GLU A 256 -18.48 56.25 -16.03
C GLU A 256 -18.25 54.83 -15.59
N LEU A 257 -17.71 53.96 -16.44
CA LEU A 257 -17.17 52.66 -16.05
C LEU A 257 -15.64 52.78 -15.90
N LYS A 258 -15.15 52.55 -14.68
CA LYS A 258 -13.73 52.57 -14.38
C LYS A 258 -13.18 51.18 -14.20
N LEU A 259 -12.05 50.88 -14.86
CA LEU A 259 -11.25 49.69 -14.61
C LEU A 259 -10.10 50.03 -13.68
N TYR A 260 -10.09 49.43 -12.50
CA TYR A 260 -8.99 49.56 -11.54
C TYR A 260 -7.99 48.42 -11.76
N GLU A 261 -6.98 48.66 -12.63
CA GLU A 261 -6.03 47.58 -13.05
C GLU A 261 -5.31 46.94 -11.86
N HIS A 262 -4.93 47.73 -10.83
CA HIS A 262 -4.22 47.19 -9.65
C HIS A 262 -5.07 46.25 -8.78
N THR A 263 -6.38 46.46 -8.72
CA THR A 263 -7.31 45.63 -7.96
C THR A 263 -8.05 44.65 -8.84
N ASN A 264 -7.86 44.76 -10.17
CA ASN A 264 -8.55 43.99 -11.19
C ASN A 264 -10.09 44.03 -11.04
N ARG A 265 -10.64 45.26 -10.86
CA ARG A 265 -12.06 45.50 -10.62
C ARG A 265 -12.64 46.52 -11.55
N LEU A 266 -13.93 46.38 -11.81
CA LEU A 266 -14.74 47.37 -12.50
C LEU A 266 -15.60 48.15 -11.48
N SER A 267 -15.86 49.41 -11.79
CA SER A 267 -16.82 50.22 -11.01
C SER A 267 -17.59 51.13 -11.94
N PHE A 268 -18.91 51.18 -11.78
CA PHE A 268 -19.71 52.29 -12.26
C PHE A 268 -19.64 53.44 -11.24
N VAL A 269 -19.36 54.62 -11.71
CA VAL A 269 -19.21 55.83 -10.87
C VAL A 269 -20.00 56.99 -11.50
N ALA A 270 -20.83 57.68 -10.75
CA ALA A 270 -21.49 58.90 -11.24
C ALA A 270 -20.47 60.00 -11.53
N SER A 271 -20.58 60.69 -12.66
CA SER A 271 -19.65 61.75 -13.04
C SER A 271 -19.79 63.00 -12.19
N GLU A 272 -20.92 63.23 -11.51
CA GLU A 272 -21.19 64.31 -10.59
C GLU A 272 -21.28 63.80 -9.17
N THR A 273 -21.19 64.68 -8.20
CA THR A 273 -21.31 64.39 -6.76
C THR A 273 -22.69 64.72 -6.19
N GLY A 274 -23.03 64.16 -5.01
CA GLY A 274 -24.25 64.44 -4.28
C GLY A 274 -25.29 63.35 -4.35
N SER A 275 -26.31 63.42 -3.44
CA SER A 275 -27.38 62.43 -3.33
C SER A 275 -28.26 62.31 -4.55
N ALA A 276 -28.32 63.39 -5.36
CA ALA A 276 -29.08 63.44 -6.62
C ALA A 276 -28.46 62.62 -7.74
N THR A 277 -27.23 62.08 -7.58
CA THR A 277 -26.51 61.29 -8.58
C THR A 277 -26.57 59.79 -8.35
N ASP A 278 -27.36 59.32 -7.41
CA ASP A 278 -27.52 57.89 -7.14
C ASP A 278 -28.17 57.16 -8.35
N PHE A 279 -27.78 55.92 -8.53
CA PHE A 279 -28.30 55.10 -9.62
C PHE A 279 -28.42 53.62 -9.20
N ASP A 280 -29.29 52.88 -9.88
CA ASP A 280 -29.38 51.43 -9.79
C ASP A 280 -28.96 50.79 -11.09
N VAL A 281 -28.28 49.68 -10.99
CA VAL A 281 -27.80 48.89 -12.14
C VAL A 281 -28.50 47.54 -12.11
N THR A 282 -29.08 47.16 -13.25
CA THR A 282 -29.73 45.85 -13.46
C THR A 282 -29.33 45.31 -14.80
N ALA A 283 -29.44 44.01 -14.98
CA ALA A 283 -29.28 43.36 -16.27
C ALA A 283 -30.37 42.30 -16.49
N ASP A 284 -30.62 41.96 -17.76
CA ASP A 284 -31.63 40.96 -18.09
C ASP A 284 -31.11 39.54 -17.94
N ASP A 285 -29.79 39.36 -17.71
CA ASP A 285 -29.07 38.08 -17.57
C ASP A 285 -27.91 38.17 -16.55
N ASP A 286 -26.98 37.19 -16.62
CA ASP A 286 -25.87 37.05 -15.67
C ASP A 286 -24.63 37.93 -15.98
N VAL A 287 -24.71 38.87 -16.92
CA VAL A 287 -23.57 39.71 -17.32
C VAL A 287 -22.97 40.49 -16.14
N LEU A 288 -23.82 40.99 -15.21
CA LEU A 288 -23.31 41.68 -14.03
C LEU A 288 -22.56 40.75 -13.06
N ASP A 289 -22.94 39.47 -12.99
CA ASP A 289 -22.20 38.47 -12.22
C ASP A 289 -20.79 38.24 -12.83
N LYS A 290 -20.71 38.14 -14.16
CA LYS A 290 -19.44 37.95 -14.88
C LYS A 290 -18.52 39.16 -14.79
N LEU A 291 -19.08 40.36 -14.76
CA LEU A 291 -18.37 41.60 -14.52
C LEU A 291 -18.03 41.84 -13.04
N GLY A 292 -18.46 40.96 -12.15
CA GLY A 292 -18.30 41.12 -10.70
C GLY A 292 -19.17 42.23 -10.11
N LEU A 293 -20.15 42.80 -10.86
CA LEU A 293 -20.89 43.99 -10.53
C LEU A 293 -22.30 43.67 -9.93
N SER A 294 -22.63 42.42 -9.70
CA SER A 294 -23.85 42.03 -9.02
C SER A 294 -23.68 41.92 -7.49
N ALA A 295 -24.75 42.02 -6.75
CA ALA A 295 -24.75 41.77 -5.32
C ALA A 295 -24.36 40.32 -4.98
N SER A 296 -24.75 39.35 -5.81
CA SER A 296 -24.36 37.93 -5.72
C SER A 296 -22.90 37.73 -5.94
N ALA A 297 -22.26 38.53 -6.81
CA ALA A 297 -20.82 38.53 -7.02
C ALA A 297 -20.03 39.30 -5.93
N GLY A 298 -20.72 39.94 -5.00
CA GLY A 298 -20.12 40.70 -3.89
C GLY A 298 -19.78 42.14 -4.21
N ALA A 299 -20.45 42.75 -5.20
CA ALA A 299 -20.31 44.18 -5.50
C ALA A 299 -20.81 45.05 -4.34
N ILE A 300 -20.14 46.21 -4.17
CA ILE A 300 -20.46 47.19 -3.11
C ILE A 300 -21.07 48.41 -3.76
N LYS A 301 -22.28 48.79 -3.32
CA LYS A 301 -22.95 50.01 -3.74
C LYS A 301 -22.75 51.10 -2.68
N GLY A 302 -22.25 52.25 -3.11
CA GLY A 302 -22.23 53.47 -2.32
C GLY A 302 -23.15 54.51 -2.94
N ALA A 303 -24.08 55.05 -2.13
CA ALA A 303 -24.91 56.16 -2.56
C ALA A 303 -24.07 57.46 -2.58
N GLY A 304 -24.42 58.39 -3.49
CA GLY A 304 -23.99 59.75 -3.44
C GLY A 304 -24.49 60.42 -2.16
N THR A 305 -23.64 61.12 -1.43
CA THR A 305 -24.05 61.73 -0.15
C THR A 305 -23.68 63.18 -0.09
N ASP A 306 -24.56 63.99 0.48
CA ASP A 306 -24.36 65.39 0.78
C ASP A 306 -23.73 65.55 2.18
N GLY A 307 -22.49 65.09 2.33
CA GLY A 307 -21.73 65.12 3.58
C GLY A 307 -22.17 64.12 4.64
N ALA A 308 -21.34 63.16 5.00
CA ALA A 308 -21.38 62.39 6.24
C ALA A 308 -20.35 61.22 6.22
N THR A 309 -20.28 60.46 7.28
CA THR A 309 -19.44 59.32 7.70
C THR A 309 -18.83 58.51 6.57
N GLY A 310 -17.53 58.51 6.48
CA GLY A 310 -16.80 57.69 5.55
C GLY A 310 -16.87 56.20 5.96
N LYS A 311 -17.34 55.33 5.06
CA LYS A 311 -17.40 53.87 5.30
C LYS A 311 -16.87 53.10 4.08
N VAL A 312 -15.93 52.20 4.31
CA VAL A 312 -15.46 51.22 3.33
C VAL A 312 -15.78 49.83 3.85
N ILE A 313 -16.35 49.00 3.00
CA ILE A 313 -16.53 47.58 3.30
C ILE A 313 -15.69 46.82 2.29
N GLY A 314 -14.73 46.06 2.77
CA GLY A 314 -13.94 45.12 1.96
C GLY A 314 -14.78 43.96 1.43
N ASP A 315 -14.27 43.26 0.46
CA ASP A 315 -14.93 42.05 -0.04
C ASP A 315 -14.88 40.92 0.99
N LYS A 316 -15.79 39.98 0.87
CA LYS A 316 -15.69 38.72 1.61
C LYS A 316 -14.41 38.01 1.24
N LEU A 317 -13.56 37.76 2.24
CA LEU A 317 -12.28 37.12 2.07
C LEU A 317 -12.44 35.71 1.49
N LYS A 318 -11.55 35.32 0.60
CA LYS A 318 -11.52 34.02 -0.05
C LYS A 318 -10.16 33.37 0.14
N VAL A 319 -10.11 32.04 0.23
CA VAL A 319 -8.84 31.30 0.29
C VAL A 319 -8.01 31.60 -0.95
N GLY A 320 -6.77 32.07 -0.73
CA GLY A 320 -5.90 32.50 -1.82
C GLY A 320 -6.41 33.68 -2.65
N GLY A 321 -7.49 34.33 -2.22
CA GLY A 321 -8.19 35.36 -2.97
C GLY A 321 -9.08 34.83 -4.11
N VAL A 322 -9.22 33.52 -4.29
CA VAL A 322 -9.89 32.89 -5.45
C VAL A 322 -10.96 31.88 -5.02
N LEU A 323 -10.66 31.00 -4.05
CA LEU A 323 -11.54 29.89 -3.69
C LEU A 323 -12.71 30.34 -2.79
N SER A 324 -13.93 29.90 -3.14
CA SER A 324 -15.10 30.01 -2.28
C SER A 324 -15.32 28.70 -1.50
N LYS A 325 -16.11 28.79 -0.41
CA LYS A 325 -16.47 27.62 0.41
C LYS A 325 -17.10 26.47 -0.39
N ASP A 326 -17.80 26.78 -1.48
CA ASP A 326 -18.50 25.80 -2.31
C ASP A 326 -17.63 25.23 -3.44
N THR A 327 -16.39 25.72 -3.60
CA THR A 327 -15.48 25.20 -4.63
C THR A 327 -14.99 23.83 -4.23
N LYS A 328 -15.29 22.79 -5.04
CA LYS A 328 -14.74 21.45 -4.90
C LYS A 328 -13.52 21.29 -5.80
N LEU A 329 -12.38 21.02 -5.19
CA LEU A 329 -11.14 20.68 -5.89
C LEU A 329 -11.06 19.16 -6.07
N THR A 330 -10.44 18.76 -7.16
CA THR A 330 -10.13 17.36 -7.50
C THR A 330 -8.62 17.19 -7.63
N THR A 331 -8.17 15.98 -7.81
CA THR A 331 -6.74 15.72 -8.09
C THR A 331 -6.23 16.39 -9.38
N ASP A 332 -7.12 16.69 -10.31
CA ASP A 332 -6.77 17.37 -11.57
C ASP A 332 -6.80 18.91 -11.45
N SER A 333 -7.23 19.43 -10.28
CA SER A 333 -7.18 20.87 -10.01
C SER A 333 -5.73 21.36 -9.94
N THR A 334 -5.48 22.53 -10.56
CA THR A 334 -4.16 23.15 -10.60
C THR A 334 -3.89 24.02 -9.39
N LEU A 335 -2.62 24.29 -9.08
CA LEU A 335 -2.25 25.23 -8.01
C LEU A 335 -2.74 26.66 -8.31
N SER A 336 -2.89 27.05 -9.59
CA SER A 336 -3.50 28.34 -9.94
C SER A 336 -4.95 28.43 -9.49
N GLN A 337 -5.71 27.34 -9.55
CA GLN A 337 -7.07 27.29 -9.00
C GLN A 337 -7.12 27.45 -7.47
N LEU A 338 -6.03 27.07 -6.78
CA LEU A 338 -5.86 27.33 -5.35
C LEU A 338 -5.43 28.78 -5.06
N GLY A 339 -5.13 29.58 -6.10
CA GLY A 339 -4.65 30.95 -5.98
C GLY A 339 -3.14 31.11 -6.16
N TYR A 340 -2.40 30.04 -6.50
CA TYR A 340 -0.97 30.11 -6.79
C TYR A 340 -0.76 30.69 -8.20
N ASN A 341 -0.29 31.93 -8.28
CA ASN A 341 -0.01 32.65 -9.53
C ASN A 341 1.45 33.16 -9.62
N ALA A 342 2.33 32.60 -8.78
CA ALA A 342 3.75 32.91 -8.79
C ALA A 342 4.49 32.15 -9.91
N GLY A 343 5.73 32.50 -10.13
CA GLY A 343 6.65 31.76 -10.98
C GLY A 343 7.01 30.37 -10.43
N ASP A 344 8.04 29.76 -11.01
CA ASP A 344 8.55 28.47 -10.55
C ASP A 344 8.94 28.51 -9.06
N GLY A 345 8.41 27.61 -8.28
CA GLY A 345 8.73 27.41 -6.88
C GLY A 345 9.31 26.02 -6.62
N TRP A 346 10.04 25.90 -5.52
CA TRP A 346 10.63 24.63 -5.11
C TRP A 346 10.27 24.30 -3.68
N ILE A 347 9.77 23.09 -3.48
CA ILE A 347 9.51 22.52 -2.15
C ILE A 347 10.55 21.44 -1.89
N THR A 348 11.32 21.61 -0.84
CA THR A 348 12.30 20.61 -0.38
C THR A 348 11.64 19.70 0.64
N ILE A 349 11.65 18.40 0.40
CA ILE A 349 11.18 17.37 1.31
C ILE A 349 12.40 16.66 1.87
N LYS A 350 12.55 16.69 3.19
CA LYS A 350 13.55 15.90 3.92
C LYS A 350 12.82 14.75 4.60
N GLY A 351 13.16 13.54 4.30
CA GLY A 351 12.58 12.34 4.92
C GLY A 351 13.64 11.33 5.30
N SER A 352 13.23 10.20 5.82
CA SER A 352 14.12 9.14 6.36
C SER A 352 15.09 8.52 5.35
N LYS A 353 14.83 8.64 4.06
CA LYS A 353 15.66 8.06 2.99
C LYS A 353 16.46 9.11 2.20
N GLY A 354 16.37 10.40 2.59
CA GLY A 354 17.10 11.47 1.93
C GLY A 354 16.30 12.74 1.74
N THR A 355 16.75 13.57 0.79
CA THR A 355 16.16 14.87 0.47
C THR A 355 15.83 14.93 -1.01
N ALA A 356 14.64 15.43 -1.35
CA ALA A 356 14.24 15.72 -2.73
C ALA A 356 13.70 17.15 -2.85
N ARG A 357 13.78 17.70 -4.05
CA ARG A 357 13.20 19.00 -4.40
C ARG A 357 12.08 18.77 -5.43
N ILE A 358 10.90 19.25 -5.09
CA ILE A 358 9.69 19.18 -5.91
C ILE A 358 9.50 20.55 -6.58
N LYS A 359 9.42 20.56 -7.89
CA LYS A 359 9.11 21.77 -8.64
C LYS A 359 7.59 21.98 -8.68
N VAL A 360 7.16 23.20 -8.38
CA VAL A 360 5.75 23.59 -8.47
C VAL A 360 5.60 24.84 -9.33
N THR A 361 4.56 24.86 -10.14
CA THR A 361 4.18 25.98 -11.02
C THR A 361 2.68 26.22 -10.89
N ALA A 362 2.17 27.29 -11.48
CA ALA A 362 0.73 27.57 -11.53
C ALA A 362 -0.06 26.41 -12.18
N ASP A 363 0.51 25.72 -13.17
CA ASP A 363 -0.12 24.61 -13.88
C ASP A 363 0.07 23.24 -13.21
N THR A 364 0.89 23.15 -12.15
CA THR A 364 1.07 21.91 -11.40
C THR A 364 -0.27 21.48 -10.82
N THR A 365 -0.74 20.28 -11.16
CA THR A 365 -1.97 19.73 -10.58
C THR A 365 -1.71 19.14 -9.18
N ILE A 366 -2.77 19.00 -8.39
CA ILE A 366 -2.72 18.27 -7.11
C ILE A 366 -2.15 16.87 -7.32
N LYS A 367 -2.55 16.19 -8.41
CA LYS A 367 -2.06 14.86 -8.80
C LYS A 367 -0.56 14.87 -9.09
N ASP A 368 -0.07 15.86 -9.85
CA ASP A 368 1.35 15.97 -10.19
C ASP A 368 2.20 16.18 -8.94
N PHE A 369 1.76 17.04 -8.02
CA PHE A 369 2.46 17.26 -6.75
C PHE A 369 2.52 15.96 -5.94
N ILE A 370 1.39 15.25 -5.78
CA ILE A 370 1.34 13.97 -5.06
C ILE A 370 2.25 12.93 -5.72
N SER A 371 2.23 12.82 -7.05
CA SER A 371 3.07 11.87 -7.78
C SER A 371 4.56 12.17 -7.57
N GLN A 372 4.97 13.43 -7.70
CA GLN A 372 6.36 13.84 -7.45
C GLN A 372 6.82 13.52 -6.03
N VAL A 373 5.97 13.77 -5.02
CA VAL A 373 6.27 13.40 -3.62
C VAL A 373 6.43 11.89 -3.48
N ASN A 374 5.48 11.12 -4.01
CA ASN A 374 5.45 9.66 -3.87
C ASN A 374 6.60 8.97 -4.64
N GLU A 375 7.02 9.53 -5.76
CA GLU A 375 8.11 9.02 -6.61
C GLU A 375 9.49 9.52 -6.17
N SER A 376 9.54 10.51 -5.27
CA SER A 376 10.80 11.11 -4.80
C SER A 376 11.75 10.14 -4.08
N GLY A 377 11.22 9.03 -3.56
CA GLY A 377 12.00 8.00 -2.86
C GLY A 377 12.53 8.41 -1.49
N VAL A 378 12.17 9.56 -0.95
CA VAL A 378 12.68 10.07 0.35
C VAL A 378 12.02 9.43 1.57
N GLY A 379 11.09 8.50 1.39
CA GLY A 379 10.40 7.83 2.49
C GLY A 379 9.20 8.59 3.02
N VAL A 380 8.57 9.40 2.17
CA VAL A 380 7.36 10.18 2.46
C VAL A 380 6.29 9.88 1.42
N ARG A 381 5.04 9.86 1.83
CA ARG A 381 3.88 9.67 0.97
C ARG A 381 2.90 10.82 1.13
N ALA A 382 2.34 11.26 0.01
CA ALA A 382 1.30 12.27 -0.04
C ALA A 382 0.01 11.70 -0.63
N SER A 383 -1.11 12.24 -0.20
CA SER A 383 -2.43 11.98 -0.75
C SER A 383 -3.32 13.21 -0.62
N PHE A 384 -4.40 13.25 -1.39
CA PHE A 384 -5.41 14.28 -1.32
C PHE A 384 -6.77 13.66 -1.02
N ASP A 385 -7.38 14.13 0.05
CA ASP A 385 -8.76 13.80 0.42
C ASP A 385 -9.70 14.80 -0.26
N ALA A 386 -10.27 14.39 -1.38
CA ALA A 386 -11.17 15.24 -2.16
C ALA A 386 -12.55 15.44 -1.49
N GLU A 387 -12.93 14.59 -0.55
CA GLU A 387 -14.17 14.76 0.20
C GLU A 387 -14.01 15.84 1.27
N ASN A 388 -12.92 15.78 2.04
CA ASN A 388 -12.60 16.73 3.09
C ASN A 388 -11.72 17.89 2.62
N GLN A 389 -11.33 17.91 1.33
CA GLN A 389 -10.53 18.99 0.71
C GLN A 389 -9.22 19.25 1.43
N ARG A 390 -8.45 18.17 1.75
CA ARG A 390 -7.20 18.26 2.52
C ARG A 390 -6.08 17.44 1.89
N PHE A 391 -4.86 17.94 1.97
CA PHE A 391 -3.68 17.11 1.78
C PHE A 391 -3.35 16.33 3.04
N ASN A 392 -2.86 15.12 2.85
CA ASN A 392 -2.28 14.30 3.89
C ASN A 392 -0.88 13.87 3.45
N ILE A 393 0.09 14.06 4.31
CA ILE A 393 1.48 13.65 4.06
C ILE A 393 1.94 12.85 5.26
N ALA A 394 2.55 11.69 5.03
CA ALA A 394 3.00 10.79 6.07
C ALA A 394 4.37 10.20 5.76
N SER A 395 5.15 9.96 6.79
CA SER A 395 6.36 9.14 6.68
C SER A 395 6.03 7.68 6.42
N GLU A 396 6.85 7.00 5.63
CA GLU A 396 6.75 5.54 5.42
C GLU A 396 7.23 4.73 6.65
N LYS A 397 7.98 5.36 7.55
CA LYS A 397 8.50 4.74 8.77
C LYS A 397 8.05 5.49 10.00
N THR A 398 7.90 4.76 11.08
CA THR A 398 7.72 5.31 12.41
C THR A 398 9.06 5.72 13.03
N GLY A 399 9.01 6.44 14.13
CA GLY A 399 10.20 6.87 14.89
C GLY A 399 10.67 8.28 14.54
N GLU A 400 11.55 8.81 15.38
CA GLU A 400 12.13 10.15 15.19
C GLU A 400 12.94 10.24 13.89
N GLU A 401 13.71 9.21 13.56
CA GLU A 401 14.43 9.11 12.28
C GLU A 401 13.49 8.94 11.07
N GLY A 402 12.27 8.49 11.33
CA GLY A 402 11.22 8.37 10.32
C GLY A 402 10.59 9.70 9.95
N ASP A 403 10.73 10.75 10.75
CA ASP A 403 10.05 12.03 10.55
C ASP A 403 10.47 12.73 9.25
N PHE A 404 9.69 13.74 8.86
CA PHE A 404 9.93 14.50 7.65
C PHE A 404 9.74 16.01 7.85
N GLN A 405 10.31 16.80 6.95
CA GLN A 405 10.15 18.24 6.90
C GLN A 405 9.77 18.68 5.47
N LEU A 406 8.88 19.66 5.39
CA LEU A 406 8.57 20.39 4.16
C LEU A 406 9.12 21.82 4.29
N LEU A 407 9.91 22.22 3.33
CA LEU A 407 10.55 23.54 3.32
C LEU A 407 10.36 24.17 1.94
N GLY A 408 9.82 25.38 1.87
CA GLY A 408 9.80 26.17 0.65
C GLY A 408 11.20 26.73 0.32
N ASP A 409 11.29 27.42 -0.80
CA ASP A 409 12.52 28.09 -1.28
C ASP A 409 12.66 29.54 -0.78
N GLY A 410 11.84 29.92 0.19
CA GLY A 410 11.83 31.25 0.79
C GLY A 410 10.85 32.23 0.14
N VAL A 411 10.33 31.95 -1.06
CA VAL A 411 9.35 32.79 -1.77
C VAL A 411 8.25 31.95 -2.40
N ASN A 412 8.47 31.44 -3.60
CA ASN A 412 7.44 30.74 -4.39
C ASN A 412 7.07 29.37 -3.81
N GLY A 413 8.05 28.62 -3.32
CA GLY A 413 7.79 27.34 -2.67
C GLY A 413 7.01 27.48 -1.36
N ASP A 414 7.32 28.52 -0.56
CA ASP A 414 6.57 28.81 0.67
C ASP A 414 5.15 29.26 0.36
N MET A 415 4.97 30.05 -0.71
CA MET A 415 3.66 30.40 -1.21
C MET A 415 2.85 29.14 -1.60
N ALA A 416 3.46 28.21 -2.33
CA ALA A 416 2.78 26.97 -2.71
C ALA A 416 2.38 26.11 -1.50
N LEU A 417 3.28 25.97 -0.50
CA LEU A 417 2.97 25.27 0.75
C LEU A 417 1.78 25.91 1.49
N ASN A 418 1.75 27.26 1.54
CA ASN A 418 0.64 27.99 2.15
C ASN A 418 -0.66 27.82 1.39
N MET A 419 -0.63 27.85 0.03
CA MET A 419 -1.81 27.61 -0.80
C MET A 419 -2.36 26.19 -0.62
N MET A 420 -1.50 25.20 -0.54
CA MET A 420 -1.85 23.83 -0.22
C MET A 420 -2.22 23.63 1.25
N LYS A 421 -2.14 24.70 2.06
CA LYS A 421 -2.39 24.67 3.51
C LYS A 421 -1.57 23.62 4.26
N LEU A 422 -0.30 23.47 3.87
CA LEU A 422 0.68 22.54 4.45
C LEU A 422 1.64 23.22 5.44
N THR A 423 1.30 24.39 5.96
CA THR A 423 2.04 25.10 7.01
C THR A 423 1.14 25.34 8.20
N ASP A 424 1.72 25.45 9.39
CA ASP A 424 0.99 25.80 10.61
C ASP A 424 0.25 27.14 10.46
N ALA A 425 0.91 28.12 9.82
CA ALA A 425 0.33 29.44 9.56
C ALA A 425 -0.92 29.39 8.67
N SER A 426 -1.04 28.40 7.81
CA SER A 426 -2.17 28.17 6.90
C SER A 426 -3.18 27.14 7.39
N GLY A 427 -3.01 26.64 8.61
CA GLY A 427 -3.93 25.69 9.25
C GLY A 427 -3.58 24.22 9.03
N GLY A 428 -2.38 23.91 8.57
CA GLY A 428 -1.81 22.57 8.58
C GLY A 428 -1.47 22.12 9.99
N VAL A 429 -1.64 20.85 10.30
CA VAL A 429 -1.28 20.27 11.60
C VAL A 429 -0.27 19.15 11.37
N LYS A 430 0.92 19.30 11.92
CA LYS A 430 1.95 18.27 11.90
C LYS A 430 2.02 17.52 13.22
N MET A 431 2.08 16.21 13.13
CA MET A 431 2.47 15.32 14.22
C MET A 431 3.86 14.78 13.89
N ASP A 432 4.81 15.00 14.78
CA ASP A 432 6.18 14.52 14.57
C ASP A 432 6.30 13.01 14.73
N GLY A 433 7.24 12.40 14.02
CA GLY A 433 7.62 11.02 14.21
C GLY A 433 8.19 10.79 15.61
N GLN A 434 7.83 9.71 16.26
CA GLN A 434 8.20 9.44 17.65
C GLN A 434 8.64 8.00 17.81
N ASP A 435 9.75 7.77 18.51
CA ASP A 435 10.21 6.45 18.91
C ASP A 435 9.33 5.86 20.03
N ALA A 436 9.12 4.56 19.96
CA ALA A 436 8.56 3.84 21.08
C ALA A 436 9.56 3.80 22.25
N LEU A 437 9.03 3.82 23.46
CA LEU A 437 9.80 3.70 24.70
C LEU A 437 9.14 2.71 25.64
N ILE A 438 9.90 1.70 26.07
CA ILE A 438 9.47 0.75 27.10
C ILE A 438 10.46 0.72 28.25
N LYS A 439 9.99 0.29 29.42
CA LYS A 439 10.85 -0.16 30.55
C LYS A 439 10.67 -1.66 30.74
N LEU A 440 11.75 -2.41 30.56
CA LEU A 440 11.80 -3.84 30.88
C LEU A 440 12.65 -4.04 32.08
N ASN A 441 12.09 -4.59 33.19
CA ASN A 441 12.73 -4.73 34.49
C ASN A 441 13.34 -3.42 35.04
N GLY A 442 12.73 -2.26 34.68
CA GLY A 442 13.19 -0.93 35.07
C GLY A 442 14.21 -0.28 34.12
N ALA A 443 14.81 -1.03 33.19
CA ALA A 443 15.69 -0.49 32.16
C ALA A 443 14.91 0.02 30.98
N GLU A 444 15.30 1.18 30.44
CA GLU A 444 14.66 1.82 29.28
C GLU A 444 15.22 1.26 27.97
N TYR A 445 14.31 1.04 27.03
CA TYR A 445 14.61 0.63 25.67
C TYR A 445 13.81 1.50 24.70
N THR A 446 14.48 2.04 23.70
CA THR A 446 13.88 2.80 22.61
C THR A 446 13.89 2.00 21.31
N SER A 447 12.90 2.25 20.45
CA SER A 447 12.84 1.65 19.13
C SER A 447 12.07 2.57 18.18
N SER A 448 12.57 2.74 16.97
CA SER A 448 11.85 3.45 15.92
C SER A 448 10.58 2.72 15.42
N THR A 449 10.37 1.49 15.91
CA THR A 449 9.15 0.72 15.68
C THR A 449 8.55 0.31 17.03
N ASN A 450 7.36 -0.29 17.00
CA ASN A 450 6.75 -0.82 18.23
C ASN A 450 7.31 -2.20 18.64
N THR A 451 8.39 -2.66 17.99
CA THR A 451 9.00 -3.98 18.24
C THR A 451 10.34 -3.83 18.96
N PHE A 452 10.49 -4.53 20.07
CA PHE A 452 11.71 -4.56 20.86
C PHE A 452 12.25 -5.98 20.96
N LYS A 453 13.57 -6.12 20.89
CA LYS A 453 14.26 -7.39 21.13
C LYS A 453 15.18 -7.24 22.33
N ALA A 454 14.83 -7.88 23.43
CA ALA A 454 15.60 -7.83 24.66
C ALA A 454 15.47 -9.15 25.43
N ASN A 455 16.58 -9.63 26.02
CA ASN A 455 16.63 -10.83 26.89
C ASN A 455 16.02 -12.10 26.25
N GLY A 456 16.16 -12.26 24.93
CA GLY A 456 15.55 -13.37 24.19
C GLY A 456 14.04 -13.21 23.94
N LEU A 457 13.44 -12.10 24.36
CA LEU A 457 12.06 -11.75 24.08
C LEU A 457 11.97 -10.84 22.85
N THR A 458 10.91 -11.03 22.06
CA THR A 458 10.45 -10.07 21.07
C THR A 458 9.13 -9.50 21.57
N ILE A 459 9.14 -8.22 21.97
CA ILE A 459 8.02 -7.50 22.55
C ILE A 459 7.45 -6.58 21.47
N GLN A 460 6.16 -6.72 21.19
CA GLN A 460 5.40 -5.83 20.32
C GLN A 460 4.52 -4.95 21.20
N ALA A 461 4.87 -3.68 21.35
CA ALA A 461 4.05 -2.70 22.06
C ALA A 461 2.81 -2.35 21.22
N GLN A 462 1.62 -2.45 21.81
CA GLN A 462 0.33 -2.19 21.15
C GLN A 462 -0.37 -0.95 21.73
N GLY A 463 0.02 -0.54 22.94
CA GLY A 463 -0.52 0.65 23.57
C GLY A 463 0.19 0.95 24.88
N VAL A 464 0.08 2.19 25.33
CA VAL A 464 0.65 2.66 26.60
C VAL A 464 0.01 1.90 27.78
N THR A 465 0.83 1.44 28.72
CA THR A 465 0.37 0.73 29.91
C THR A 465 0.05 1.70 31.04
N ASN A 466 -0.90 1.34 31.87
CA ASN A 466 -1.20 2.08 33.10
C ASN A 466 -0.43 1.46 34.29
N GLY A 467 0.90 1.66 34.30
CA GLY A 467 1.81 1.02 35.22
C GLY A 467 2.44 -0.27 34.70
N LYS A 468 3.01 -1.08 35.63
CA LYS A 468 3.75 -2.30 35.28
C LYS A 468 2.81 -3.45 34.95
N ILE A 469 3.06 -4.11 33.80
CA ILE A 469 2.49 -5.41 33.48
C ILE A 469 3.56 -6.49 33.59
N THR A 470 3.14 -7.74 33.79
CA THR A 470 4.05 -8.88 34.01
C THR A 470 4.13 -9.71 32.71
N ILE A 471 5.35 -10.05 32.33
CA ILE A 471 5.66 -11.05 31.29
C ILE A 471 6.16 -12.30 32.06
N THR A 472 5.46 -13.42 31.95
CA THR A 472 5.89 -14.70 32.47
C THR A 472 6.39 -15.57 31.33
N THR A 473 7.63 -16.03 31.45
CA THR A 473 8.25 -16.93 30.45
C THR A 473 8.52 -18.27 31.13
N ASP A 474 7.97 -19.33 30.54
CA ASP A 474 8.16 -20.71 31.01
C ASP A 474 8.63 -21.59 29.83
N THR A 475 9.17 -22.76 30.17
CA THR A 475 9.41 -23.79 29.15
C THR A 475 8.08 -24.35 28.68
N ASP A 476 7.89 -24.41 27.39
CA ASP A 476 6.69 -24.91 26.74
C ASP A 476 6.77 -26.45 26.58
N ALA A 477 6.55 -27.16 27.69
CA ALA A 477 6.57 -28.63 27.69
C ALA A 477 5.60 -29.22 26.68
N GLN A 478 4.39 -28.65 26.53
CA GLN A 478 3.42 -29.11 25.55
C GLN A 478 3.89 -28.89 24.10
N GLY A 479 4.42 -27.71 23.79
CA GLY A 479 4.98 -27.45 22.45
C GLY A 479 6.19 -28.31 22.12
N MET A 480 7.01 -28.69 23.11
CA MET A 480 8.09 -29.66 22.95
C MET A 480 7.54 -31.07 22.72
N TYR A 481 6.54 -31.49 23.47
CA TYR A 481 5.84 -32.76 23.31
C TYR A 481 5.25 -32.90 21.90
N ASP A 482 4.53 -31.89 21.44
CA ASP A 482 3.88 -31.89 20.12
C ASP A 482 4.91 -32.00 18.96
N LYS A 483 6.06 -31.33 19.11
CA LYS A 483 7.17 -31.47 18.14
C LYS A 483 7.73 -32.88 18.10
N ILE A 484 7.95 -33.50 19.28
CA ILE A 484 8.42 -34.89 19.38
C ILE A 484 7.39 -35.85 18.79
N LYS A 485 6.12 -35.69 19.15
CA LYS A 485 5.00 -36.47 18.58
C LYS A 485 4.96 -36.34 17.05
N GLY A 486 5.09 -35.15 16.51
CA GLY A 486 5.17 -34.91 15.07
C GLY A 486 6.33 -35.63 14.39
N LEU A 487 7.53 -35.60 15.01
CA LEU A 487 8.68 -36.36 14.49
C LEU A 487 8.41 -37.87 14.43
N PHE A 488 7.81 -38.43 15.49
CA PHE A 488 7.49 -39.87 15.50
C PHE A 488 6.34 -40.21 14.57
N ALA A 489 5.37 -39.35 14.36
CA ALA A 489 4.33 -39.53 13.34
C ALA A 489 4.94 -39.61 11.94
N ASP A 490 5.85 -38.71 11.58
CA ASP A 490 6.57 -38.72 10.29
C ASP A 490 7.45 -39.97 10.13
N TYR A 491 8.18 -40.34 11.21
CA TYR A 491 8.98 -41.55 11.25
C TYR A 491 8.11 -42.80 11.03
N ASN A 492 7.02 -42.93 11.75
CA ASN A 492 6.11 -44.06 11.69
C ASN A 492 5.45 -44.17 10.32
N ALA A 493 4.97 -43.06 9.74
CA ALA A 493 4.42 -43.05 8.40
C ALA A 493 5.42 -43.57 7.35
N LEU A 494 6.66 -43.12 7.44
CA LEU A 494 7.72 -43.52 6.51
C LEU A 494 8.15 -44.97 6.71
N ILE A 495 8.41 -45.40 7.96
CA ILE A 495 8.89 -46.78 8.23
C ILE A 495 7.82 -47.83 7.94
N ASN A 496 6.54 -47.50 8.23
CA ASN A 496 5.41 -48.41 7.96
C ASN A 496 5.18 -48.55 6.44
N GLU A 497 5.26 -47.46 5.67
CA GLU A 497 5.20 -47.52 4.20
C GLU A 497 6.33 -48.38 3.64
N MET A 498 7.58 -48.16 4.10
CA MET A 498 8.70 -49.00 3.67
C MET A 498 8.52 -50.46 4.07
N SER A 499 8.01 -50.71 5.27
CA SER A 499 7.70 -52.09 5.74
C SER A 499 6.62 -52.75 4.91
N SER A 500 5.58 -51.99 4.53
CA SER A 500 4.52 -52.47 3.67
C SER A 500 5.03 -52.86 2.27
N LEU A 501 5.82 -52.00 1.66
CA LEU A 501 6.44 -52.24 0.36
C LEU A 501 7.40 -53.46 0.40
N TYR A 502 8.20 -53.57 1.49
CA TYR A 502 9.10 -54.70 1.68
C TYR A 502 8.38 -56.03 1.91
N ASN A 503 7.28 -56.03 2.66
CA ASN A 503 6.48 -57.21 3.01
C ASN A 503 5.33 -57.47 2.07
N ALA A 504 5.25 -56.76 0.94
CA ALA A 504 4.18 -56.87 -0.04
C ALA A 504 4.01 -58.33 -0.50
N ASP A 505 2.83 -58.68 -0.92
CA ASP A 505 2.49 -60.02 -1.47
C ASP A 505 3.22 -60.26 -2.79
N SER A 506 3.41 -61.53 -3.15
CA SER A 506 4.11 -61.88 -4.37
C SER A 506 3.20 -61.72 -5.59
N SER A 507 3.71 -61.07 -6.64
CA SER A 507 3.08 -61.02 -7.96
C SER A 507 3.56 -62.14 -8.90
N LYS A 508 3.93 -63.29 -8.34
CA LYS A 508 4.36 -64.44 -9.18
C LYS A 508 3.26 -64.82 -10.17
N GLY A 509 3.60 -64.85 -11.44
CA GLY A 509 2.65 -65.18 -12.54
C GLY A 509 2.00 -63.90 -13.16
N TYR A 510 2.29 -62.72 -12.62
CA TYR A 510 1.86 -61.44 -13.21
C TYR A 510 3.06 -60.74 -13.81
N GLU A 511 2.95 -60.35 -15.09
CA GLU A 511 3.95 -59.53 -15.80
C GLU A 511 3.26 -58.34 -16.43
N PRO A 512 3.98 -57.21 -16.66
CA PRO A 512 3.41 -56.07 -17.39
C PRO A 512 2.80 -56.53 -18.72
N LEU A 513 1.66 -55.97 -19.05
CA LEU A 513 0.93 -56.34 -20.28
C LEU A 513 1.51 -55.56 -21.47
N THR A 514 1.61 -56.25 -22.64
CA THR A 514 1.83 -55.60 -23.93
C THR A 514 0.56 -54.92 -24.42
N SER A 515 0.63 -54.10 -25.47
CA SER A 515 -0.52 -53.45 -26.08
C SER A 515 -1.57 -54.48 -26.55
N ASP A 516 -1.09 -55.53 -27.22
CA ASP A 516 -1.95 -56.59 -27.74
C ASP A 516 -2.68 -57.35 -26.59
N GLU A 517 -2.00 -57.58 -25.46
CA GLU A 517 -2.59 -58.20 -24.27
C GLU A 517 -3.60 -57.29 -23.59
N LYS A 518 -3.40 -55.98 -23.61
CA LYS A 518 -4.35 -55.00 -23.05
C LYS A 518 -5.62 -54.87 -23.89
N GLU A 519 -5.52 -54.96 -25.21
CA GLU A 519 -6.67 -54.92 -26.11
C GLU A 519 -7.68 -56.06 -25.85
N ALA A 520 -7.21 -57.17 -25.28
CA ALA A 520 -8.03 -58.33 -24.94
C ALA A 520 -8.67 -58.25 -23.54
N MET A 521 -8.44 -57.19 -22.77
CA MET A 521 -8.87 -57.04 -21.39
C MET A 521 -9.66 -55.73 -21.19
N SER A 522 -10.54 -55.70 -20.19
CA SER A 522 -11.20 -54.48 -19.75
C SER A 522 -10.24 -53.57 -18.95
N GLU A 523 -10.52 -52.26 -18.90
CA GLU A 523 -9.71 -51.31 -18.13
C GLU A 523 -9.61 -51.66 -16.63
N SER A 524 -10.66 -52.23 -16.05
CA SER A 524 -10.69 -52.69 -14.66
C SER A 524 -9.72 -53.87 -14.46
N GLU A 525 -9.79 -54.88 -15.34
CA GLU A 525 -8.87 -56.04 -15.30
C GLU A 525 -7.42 -55.64 -15.48
N ILE A 526 -7.13 -54.72 -16.41
CA ILE A 526 -5.78 -54.16 -16.62
C ILE A 526 -5.31 -53.48 -15.32
N SER A 527 -6.15 -52.64 -14.72
CA SER A 527 -5.83 -51.89 -13.51
C SER A 527 -5.50 -52.84 -12.33
N GLU A 528 -6.35 -53.85 -12.10
CA GLU A 528 -6.14 -54.85 -11.05
C GLU A 528 -4.86 -55.68 -11.30
N TRP A 529 -4.64 -56.10 -12.55
CA TRP A 529 -3.47 -56.86 -12.96
C TRP A 529 -2.19 -56.06 -12.70
N GLU A 530 -2.14 -54.80 -13.22
CA GLU A 530 -0.99 -53.97 -13.05
C GLU A 530 -0.78 -53.57 -11.59
N LYS A 531 -1.85 -53.37 -10.81
CA LYS A 531 -1.75 -53.05 -9.38
C LYS A 531 -1.02 -54.15 -8.61
N LYS A 532 -1.32 -55.42 -8.86
CA LYS A 532 -0.63 -56.54 -8.22
C LYS A 532 0.88 -56.54 -8.48
N ILE A 533 1.28 -56.13 -9.69
CA ILE A 533 2.71 -56.01 -10.02
C ILE A 533 3.31 -54.81 -9.32
N LYS A 534 2.65 -53.63 -9.41
CA LYS A 534 3.15 -52.36 -8.83
C LYS A 534 3.30 -52.48 -7.31
N ASP A 535 2.35 -53.07 -6.61
CA ASP A 535 2.40 -53.28 -5.16
C ASP A 535 3.61 -54.14 -4.75
N SER A 536 4.09 -55.04 -5.59
CA SER A 536 5.17 -55.97 -5.27
C SER A 536 6.58 -55.55 -5.73
N LEU A 537 6.71 -54.37 -6.36
CA LEU A 537 7.96 -53.96 -7.02
C LEU A 537 9.17 -53.88 -6.06
N LEU A 538 8.99 -53.45 -4.81
CA LEU A 538 10.01 -53.36 -3.78
C LEU A 538 9.94 -54.51 -2.78
N ARG A 539 9.19 -55.56 -3.06
CA ARG A 539 9.13 -56.76 -2.20
C ARG A 539 10.50 -57.39 -2.03
N ARG A 540 10.97 -57.49 -0.76
CA ARG A 540 12.28 -58.04 -0.38
C ARG A 540 13.44 -57.31 -1.02
N ASP A 541 13.27 -56.03 -1.33
CA ASP A 541 14.38 -55.20 -1.86
C ASP A 541 15.46 -54.97 -0.80
N ASN A 542 16.71 -55.22 -1.15
CA ASN A 542 17.85 -55.14 -0.26
C ASN A 542 18.19 -53.69 0.11
N THR A 543 18.00 -52.76 -0.81
CA THR A 543 18.24 -51.33 -0.58
C THR A 543 17.21 -50.79 0.43
N LEU A 544 15.94 -51.16 0.23
CA LEU A 544 14.85 -50.79 1.13
C LEU A 544 15.05 -51.32 2.55
N SER A 545 15.41 -52.62 2.67
CA SER A 545 15.78 -53.28 3.94
C SER A 545 16.98 -52.58 4.63
N GLY A 546 17.97 -52.19 3.83
CA GLY A 546 19.14 -51.49 4.34
C GLY A 546 18.86 -50.11 4.89
N ILE A 547 17.88 -49.40 4.32
CA ILE A 547 17.41 -48.09 4.81
C ILE A 547 16.63 -48.27 6.12
N MET A 548 15.65 -49.19 6.13
CA MET A 548 14.86 -49.50 7.33
C MET A 548 15.76 -49.90 8.52
N SER A 549 16.78 -50.75 8.28
CA SER A 549 17.74 -51.14 9.31
C SER A 549 18.60 -49.98 9.80
N ALA A 550 18.99 -49.04 8.89
CA ALA A 550 19.75 -47.85 9.25
C ALA A 550 18.92 -46.90 10.13
N MET A 551 17.63 -46.74 9.81
CA MET A 551 16.70 -45.92 10.60
C MET A 551 16.43 -46.59 11.97
N SER A 552 16.05 -47.84 12.01
CA SER A 552 15.73 -48.57 13.25
C SER A 552 16.96 -48.64 14.20
N SER A 553 18.16 -48.91 13.67
CA SER A 553 19.39 -48.95 14.48
C SER A 553 19.74 -47.57 15.07
N ALA A 554 19.46 -46.48 14.38
CA ALA A 554 19.68 -45.14 14.93
C ALA A 554 18.70 -44.78 16.07
N MET A 555 17.48 -45.27 16.00
CA MET A 555 16.45 -45.02 17.01
C MET A 555 16.63 -45.89 18.26
N SER A 556 17.35 -46.99 18.20
CA SER A 556 17.57 -47.93 19.31
C SER A 556 18.86 -47.68 20.08
N ILE A 557 19.57 -46.58 19.82
CA ILE A 557 20.82 -46.28 20.52
C ILE A 557 20.55 -45.84 21.99
N THR A 558 21.57 -46.02 22.80
CA THR A 558 21.66 -45.41 24.14
C THR A 558 22.63 -44.25 24.07
N VAL A 559 22.23 -43.11 24.60
CA VAL A 559 23.02 -41.87 24.62
C VAL A 559 23.40 -41.51 26.05
N ASN A 560 24.46 -40.74 26.24
CA ASN A 560 24.88 -40.27 27.55
C ASN A 560 24.57 -38.78 27.71
N VAL A 561 23.78 -38.45 28.71
CA VAL A 561 23.43 -37.06 29.04
C VAL A 561 23.76 -36.87 30.55
N ASN A 562 24.61 -35.93 30.86
CA ASN A 562 25.02 -35.61 32.23
C ASN A 562 25.53 -36.85 33.03
N GLY A 563 26.25 -37.77 32.35
CA GLY A 563 26.78 -39.00 32.97
C GLY A 563 25.78 -40.15 33.12
N LYS A 564 24.51 -39.95 32.78
CA LYS A 564 23.47 -40.99 32.80
C LYS A 564 23.16 -41.47 31.39
N LYS A 565 22.79 -42.76 31.30
CA LYS A 565 22.43 -43.40 30.02
C LYS A 565 20.92 -43.31 29.80
N TYR A 566 20.54 -42.81 28.67
CA TYR A 566 19.15 -42.68 28.20
C TYR A 566 18.92 -43.33 26.85
N SER A 567 17.74 -43.86 26.67
CA SER A 567 17.19 -44.34 25.37
C SER A 567 15.78 -43.78 25.22
N LEU A 568 15.16 -43.93 24.05
CA LEU A 568 13.77 -43.54 23.84
C LEU A 568 12.81 -44.18 24.88
N ALA A 569 13.10 -45.43 25.24
CA ALA A 569 12.28 -46.15 26.22
C ALA A 569 12.29 -45.48 27.61
N ASN A 570 13.38 -44.79 27.97
CA ASN A 570 13.44 -44.02 29.22
C ASN A 570 12.54 -42.76 29.18
N LEU A 571 12.32 -42.24 27.99
CA LEU A 571 11.38 -41.13 27.74
C LEU A 571 9.95 -41.58 27.55
N GLY A 572 9.63 -42.88 27.71
CA GLY A 572 8.29 -43.41 27.45
C GLY A 572 7.99 -43.64 25.96
N ILE A 573 9.00 -43.59 25.08
CA ILE A 573 8.83 -43.76 23.66
C ILE A 573 9.30 -45.16 23.23
N LYS A 574 8.40 -46.03 22.81
CA LYS A 574 8.68 -47.47 22.65
C LYS A 574 8.04 -48.03 21.37
N THR A 575 8.62 -49.08 20.85
CA THR A 575 7.93 -49.94 19.86
C THR A 575 7.00 -50.93 20.57
N GLN A 576 5.97 -51.39 19.90
CA GLN A 576 5.15 -52.47 20.37
C GLN A 576 5.95 -53.78 20.44
N SER A 577 5.43 -54.74 21.26
CA SER A 577 6.00 -56.08 21.27
C SER A 577 5.91 -56.72 19.88
N TYR A 578 6.96 -57.39 19.46
CA TYR A 578 7.05 -58.10 18.19
C TYR A 578 5.88 -59.07 17.96
N PHE A 579 5.28 -59.58 19.04
CA PHE A 579 4.19 -60.56 18.98
C PHE A 579 2.79 -59.93 18.89
N THR A 580 2.65 -58.66 19.31
CA THR A 580 1.38 -57.93 19.32
C THR A 580 1.23 -56.93 18.21
N SER A 581 2.35 -56.44 17.63
CA SER A 581 2.34 -55.48 16.54
C SER A 581 1.85 -56.10 15.23
N SER A 582 1.20 -55.30 14.41
CA SER A 582 0.85 -55.70 13.04
C SER A 582 2.12 -55.95 12.20
N LYS A 583 1.98 -56.68 11.08
CA LYS A 583 3.09 -57.08 10.21
C LYS A 583 3.98 -55.90 9.77
N ASN A 584 3.37 -54.74 9.57
CA ASN A 584 4.03 -53.58 9.02
C ASN A 584 4.40 -52.48 10.04
N GLU A 585 3.94 -52.63 11.30
CA GLU A 585 4.15 -51.62 12.39
C GLU A 585 5.20 -52.00 13.41
N LYS A 586 5.96 -53.05 13.16
CA LYS A 586 7.00 -53.59 14.08
C LYS A 586 8.09 -52.56 14.44
N TYR A 587 8.28 -51.57 13.63
CA TYR A 587 9.30 -50.53 13.82
C TYR A 587 8.71 -49.20 14.18
N ALA A 588 7.37 -49.09 14.30
CA ALA A 588 6.68 -47.86 14.71
C ALA A 588 6.90 -47.58 16.20
N TYR A 589 7.07 -46.33 16.56
CA TYR A 589 7.21 -45.88 17.96
C TYR A 589 5.89 -45.28 18.44
N HIS A 590 5.56 -45.59 19.68
CA HIS A 590 4.39 -45.14 20.41
C HIS A 590 4.86 -44.37 21.65
N ILE A 591 4.14 -43.29 21.99
CA ILE A 591 4.43 -42.44 23.15
C ILE A 591 3.49 -42.89 24.28
N ASP A 592 4.07 -43.32 25.44
CA ASP A 592 3.29 -43.68 26.63
C ASP A 592 2.41 -42.49 27.06
N GLY A 593 1.11 -42.70 27.28
CA GLY A 593 0.17 -41.66 27.69
C GLY A 593 -0.44 -40.82 26.59
N ASP A 594 -0.09 -41.04 25.30
CA ASP A 594 -0.68 -40.32 24.19
C ASP A 594 -2.15 -40.73 23.99
N SER A 595 -3.07 -39.82 24.27
CA SER A 595 -4.51 -40.06 24.19
C SER A 595 -5.03 -40.40 22.77
N GLU A 596 -4.25 -40.11 21.75
CA GLU A 596 -4.60 -40.41 20.35
C GLU A 596 -4.06 -41.76 19.86
N ASP A 597 -3.28 -42.45 20.72
CA ASP A 597 -2.71 -43.77 20.44
C ASP A 597 -3.33 -44.83 21.34
N ASP A 598 -4.29 -45.57 20.80
CA ASP A 598 -5.01 -46.64 21.52
C ASP A 598 -4.08 -47.70 22.16
N THR A 599 -2.84 -47.81 21.65
CA THR A 599 -1.89 -48.84 22.14
C THR A 599 -1.09 -48.41 23.37
N SER A 600 -0.95 -47.11 23.61
CA SER A 600 -0.09 -46.52 24.65
C SER A 600 -0.81 -45.52 25.55
N SER A 601 -2.06 -45.15 25.24
CA SER A 601 -2.84 -44.15 25.99
C SER A 601 -3.08 -44.50 27.46
N ALA A 602 -3.12 -45.76 27.82
CA ALA A 602 -3.31 -46.19 29.21
C ALA A 602 -2.02 -46.15 30.06
N ASN A 603 -0.87 -45.92 29.44
CA ASN A 603 0.40 -45.88 30.16
C ASN A 603 0.63 -44.47 30.79
N PRO A 604 1.43 -44.35 31.88
CA PRO A 604 1.86 -43.05 32.41
C PRO A 604 2.65 -42.25 31.38
N ASP A 605 2.32 -40.97 31.20
CA ASP A 605 3.02 -40.08 30.27
C ASP A 605 4.39 -39.63 30.82
N LYS A 606 5.38 -40.48 30.62
CA LYS A 606 6.76 -40.21 31.06
C LYS A 606 7.43 -39.08 30.27
N LEU A 607 7.02 -38.87 29.00
CA LEU A 607 7.60 -37.82 28.18
C LEU A 607 7.20 -36.45 28.71
N MET A 608 5.90 -36.26 28.99
CA MET A 608 5.41 -35.01 29.57
C MET A 608 5.98 -34.75 30.95
N ASP A 609 6.08 -35.77 31.82
CA ASP A 609 6.68 -35.64 33.14
C ASP A 609 8.15 -35.18 33.08
N LEU A 610 8.95 -35.74 32.14
CA LEU A 610 10.33 -35.33 31.91
C LEU A 610 10.43 -33.95 31.28
N LEU A 611 9.57 -33.61 30.33
CA LEU A 611 9.55 -32.26 29.71
C LEU A 611 9.19 -31.18 30.74
N ALA A 612 8.37 -31.50 31.72
CA ALA A 612 8.02 -30.57 32.77
C ALA A 612 9.12 -30.44 33.85
N SER A 613 9.85 -31.53 34.18
CA SER A 613 10.85 -31.56 35.22
C SER A 613 12.28 -31.29 34.77
N ASP A 614 12.68 -31.80 33.62
CA ASP A 614 14.05 -31.71 33.06
C ASP A 614 14.04 -31.69 31.53
N PRO A 615 13.53 -30.62 30.91
CA PRO A 615 13.40 -30.50 29.47
C PRO A 615 14.74 -30.56 28.72
N ASP A 616 15.83 -30.12 29.37
CA ASP A 616 17.15 -30.11 28.76
C ASP A 616 17.68 -31.55 28.51
N VAL A 617 17.38 -32.48 29.43
CA VAL A 617 17.69 -33.90 29.23
C VAL A 617 16.95 -34.48 28.03
N VAL A 618 15.65 -34.16 27.88
CA VAL A 618 14.87 -34.63 26.74
C VAL A 618 15.45 -34.04 25.42
N GLU A 619 15.80 -32.75 25.42
CA GLU A 619 16.39 -32.11 24.25
C GLU A 619 17.71 -32.77 23.84
N ASP A 620 18.61 -32.98 24.82
CA ASP A 620 19.92 -33.59 24.56
C ASP A 620 19.80 -35.04 24.07
N VAL A 621 18.87 -35.83 24.62
CA VAL A 621 18.58 -37.18 24.15
C VAL A 621 18.08 -37.17 22.71
N MET A 622 17.07 -36.35 22.44
CA MET A 622 16.48 -36.23 21.08
C MET A 622 17.51 -35.76 20.08
N LYS A 623 18.31 -34.75 20.42
CA LYS A 623 19.38 -34.21 19.57
C LYS A 623 20.42 -35.29 19.18
N GLN A 624 20.86 -36.13 20.16
CA GLN A 624 21.83 -37.18 19.86
C GLN A 624 21.23 -38.30 18.99
N ILE A 625 19.99 -38.73 19.28
CA ILE A 625 19.28 -39.77 18.50
C ILE A 625 19.01 -39.27 17.08
N THR A 626 18.47 -38.06 16.93
CA THR A 626 18.18 -37.50 15.60
C THR A 626 19.45 -37.22 14.80
N SER A 627 20.55 -36.84 15.46
CA SER A 627 21.87 -36.69 14.82
C SER A 627 22.40 -38.05 14.30
N LYS A 628 22.20 -39.12 15.05
CA LYS A 628 22.54 -40.47 14.61
C LYS A 628 21.71 -40.93 13.43
N LEU A 629 20.38 -40.66 13.50
CA LEU A 629 19.43 -40.97 12.42
C LEU A 629 19.81 -40.21 11.14
N TYR A 630 20.10 -38.91 11.28
CA TYR A 630 20.59 -38.09 10.16
C TYR A 630 21.84 -38.67 9.55
N SER A 631 22.88 -39.00 10.37
CA SER A 631 24.13 -39.53 9.88
C SER A 631 23.95 -40.87 9.17
N ASN A 632 23.06 -41.74 9.66
CA ASN A 632 22.77 -43.04 9.05
C ASN A 632 22.08 -42.87 7.69
N LEU A 633 21.10 -41.93 7.59
CA LEU A 633 20.43 -41.61 6.34
C LEU A 633 21.37 -40.91 5.35
N ASP A 634 22.20 -39.97 5.80
CA ASP A 634 23.22 -39.31 4.98
C ASP A 634 24.14 -40.32 4.34
N ALA A 635 24.62 -41.30 5.10
CA ALA A 635 25.47 -42.38 4.57
C ALA A 635 24.77 -43.19 3.45
N LYS A 636 23.43 -43.37 3.55
CA LYS A 636 22.62 -44.04 2.52
C LYS A 636 22.37 -43.18 1.28
N MET A 637 22.47 -41.85 1.41
CA MET A 637 22.25 -40.88 0.32
C MET A 637 23.49 -40.37 -0.37
N LYS A 638 24.70 -40.84 0.04
CA LYS A 638 25.95 -40.43 -0.60
C LYS A 638 25.99 -40.85 -2.07
N ALA A 639 26.52 -39.97 -2.91
CA ALA A 639 26.70 -40.23 -4.32
C ALA A 639 27.66 -41.39 -4.54
N THR A 640 27.40 -42.23 -5.56
CA THR A 640 28.26 -43.31 -6.03
C THR A 640 28.29 -43.30 -7.55
N SER A 641 29.04 -44.23 -8.17
CA SER A 641 29.01 -44.43 -9.62
C SER A 641 27.64 -44.81 -10.16
N LEU A 642 26.81 -45.48 -9.34
CA LEU A 642 25.47 -45.97 -9.70
C LEU A 642 24.35 -45.09 -9.20
N ARG A 643 24.63 -44.12 -8.33
CA ARG A 643 23.64 -43.35 -7.59
C ARG A 643 24.00 -41.87 -7.51
N SER A 644 23.00 -41.00 -7.67
CA SER A 644 23.11 -39.54 -7.50
C SER A 644 23.17 -39.16 -6.01
N ALA A 645 23.66 -37.93 -5.70
CA ALA A 645 23.58 -37.39 -4.35
C ALA A 645 22.15 -37.22 -3.89
N TYR A 646 21.92 -37.40 -2.62
CA TYR A 646 20.57 -37.32 -1.98
C TYR A 646 19.55 -38.32 -2.54
N THR A 647 20.05 -39.43 -3.12
CA THR A 647 19.23 -40.51 -3.64
C THR A 647 19.58 -41.79 -2.87
N VAL A 648 18.58 -42.59 -2.49
CA VAL A 648 18.78 -43.81 -1.70
C VAL A 648 18.86 -45.06 -2.56
N TYR A 649 18.56 -45.00 -3.85
CA TYR A 649 18.54 -46.10 -4.80
C TYR A 649 19.44 -45.81 -5.98
N ASN A 650 19.76 -46.83 -6.80
CA ASN A 650 20.68 -46.71 -7.93
C ASN A 650 20.02 -46.07 -9.16
N ASP A 651 19.68 -44.81 -9.09
CA ASP A 651 18.95 -44.06 -10.13
C ASP A 651 19.72 -44.00 -11.47
N LYS A 652 21.03 -43.85 -11.47
CA LYS A 652 21.85 -43.80 -12.68
C LYS A 652 21.90 -45.17 -13.37
N GLU A 653 22.03 -46.23 -12.58
CA GLU A 653 21.99 -47.62 -13.10
C GLU A 653 20.62 -47.91 -13.72
N MET A 654 19.56 -47.58 -13.06
CA MET A 654 18.22 -47.76 -13.59
C MET A 654 17.97 -46.94 -14.86
N ALA A 655 18.43 -45.67 -14.91
CA ALA A 655 18.34 -44.85 -16.10
C ALA A 655 19.12 -45.46 -17.29
N LYS A 656 20.34 -45.98 -17.03
CA LYS A 656 21.13 -46.69 -18.04
C LYS A 656 20.37 -47.94 -18.54
N ASN A 657 19.92 -48.79 -17.63
CA ASN A 657 19.18 -50.01 -18.00
C ASN A 657 17.91 -49.69 -18.82
N TYR A 658 17.22 -48.62 -18.49
CA TYR A 658 16.06 -48.15 -19.26
C TYR A 658 16.43 -47.79 -20.70
N SER A 659 17.53 -47.03 -20.87
CA SER A 659 18.06 -46.68 -22.19
C SER A 659 18.52 -47.92 -22.99
N ASP A 660 19.18 -48.87 -22.32
CA ASP A 660 19.59 -50.13 -22.93
C ASP A 660 18.38 -50.97 -23.42
N TYR A 661 17.31 -51.04 -22.64
CA TYR A 661 16.04 -51.63 -23.07
C TYR A 661 15.43 -50.90 -24.26
N THR A 662 15.40 -49.58 -24.26
CA THR A 662 14.90 -48.78 -25.39
C THR A 662 15.62 -49.11 -26.69
N THR A 663 16.95 -49.16 -26.63
CA THR A 663 17.79 -49.51 -27.78
C THR A 663 17.52 -50.95 -28.27
N THR A 664 17.35 -51.87 -27.32
CA THR A 664 17.09 -53.30 -27.65
C THR A 664 15.72 -53.48 -28.26
N ILE A 665 14.69 -52.85 -27.72
CA ILE A 665 13.31 -52.85 -28.24
C ILE A 665 13.31 -52.31 -29.68
N LYS A 666 13.97 -51.19 -29.93
CA LYS A 666 14.09 -50.63 -31.27
C LYS A 666 14.65 -51.63 -32.27
N LYS A 667 15.77 -52.29 -31.93
CA LYS A 667 16.40 -53.33 -32.78
C LYS A 667 15.45 -54.50 -33.06
N TRP A 668 14.67 -54.92 -32.08
CA TRP A 668 13.69 -56.02 -32.29
C TRP A 668 12.53 -55.56 -33.15
N ASN A 669 12.03 -54.34 -33.03
CA ASN A 669 10.98 -53.81 -33.87
C ASN A 669 11.41 -53.68 -35.32
N GLU A 670 12.64 -53.18 -35.58
CA GLU A 670 13.24 -53.15 -36.93
C GLU A 670 13.29 -54.58 -37.52
N LYS A 671 13.75 -55.55 -36.72
CA LYS A 671 13.84 -56.95 -37.17
C LYS A 671 12.48 -57.59 -37.46
N VAL A 672 11.43 -57.21 -36.70
CA VAL A 672 10.05 -57.65 -36.96
C VAL A 672 9.55 -57.05 -38.26
N ALA A 673 9.76 -55.77 -38.49
CA ALA A 673 9.38 -55.07 -39.72
C ALA A 673 10.05 -55.67 -40.95
N ASP A 674 11.38 -55.99 -40.88
CA ASP A 674 12.10 -56.66 -41.97
C ASP A 674 11.52 -58.03 -42.30
N ILE A 675 11.11 -58.81 -41.30
CA ILE A 675 10.48 -60.10 -41.47
C ILE A 675 9.07 -59.96 -42.08
N GLU A 676 8.28 -59.01 -41.60
CA GLU A 676 6.96 -58.71 -42.13
C GLU A 676 7.07 -58.31 -43.63
N ASP A 677 7.96 -57.42 -43.97
CA ASP A 677 8.24 -57.02 -45.34
C ASP A 677 8.64 -58.24 -46.23
N SER A 678 9.49 -59.10 -45.67
CA SER A 678 9.88 -60.32 -46.39
C SER A 678 8.66 -61.24 -46.68
N TYR A 679 7.75 -61.41 -45.71
CA TYR A 679 6.53 -62.19 -45.93
C TYR A 679 5.59 -61.47 -46.92
N TYR A 680 5.35 -60.19 -46.86
CA TYR A 680 4.57 -59.47 -47.85
C TYR A 680 5.10 -59.64 -49.26
N LYS A 681 6.43 -59.52 -49.46
CA LYS A 681 7.07 -59.79 -50.75
C LYS A 681 6.81 -61.22 -51.25
N LYS A 682 6.89 -62.22 -50.34
CA LYS A 682 6.58 -63.63 -50.69
C LYS A 682 5.11 -63.83 -51.04
N PHE A 683 4.17 -63.21 -50.28
CA PHE A 683 2.73 -63.30 -50.60
C PHE A 683 2.40 -62.61 -51.92
N SER A 684 2.94 -61.42 -52.21
CA SER A 684 2.77 -60.78 -53.51
C SER A 684 3.30 -61.61 -54.66
N ALA A 685 4.49 -62.24 -54.48
CA ALA A 685 5.04 -63.12 -55.49
C ALA A 685 4.16 -64.35 -55.71
N MET A 686 3.59 -64.91 -54.65
CA MET A 686 2.65 -66.03 -54.73
C MET A 686 1.31 -65.65 -55.40
N GLU A 687 0.73 -64.49 -55.13
CA GLU A 687 -0.44 -63.96 -55.80
C GLU A 687 -0.21 -63.75 -57.30
N VAL A 688 0.95 -63.16 -57.65
CA VAL A 688 1.35 -63.05 -59.06
C VAL A 688 1.49 -64.41 -59.74
N ALA A 689 2.08 -65.39 -59.08
CA ALA A 689 2.22 -66.78 -59.60
C ALA A 689 0.83 -67.49 -59.78
N LEU A 690 -0.05 -67.28 -58.78
CA LEU A 690 -1.43 -67.80 -58.86
C LEU A 690 -2.26 -67.17 -59.96
N SER A 691 -2.16 -65.83 -60.13
CA SER A 691 -2.79 -65.10 -61.22
C SER A 691 -2.29 -65.61 -62.59
N LYS A 692 -1.01 -65.89 -62.72
CA LYS A 692 -0.40 -66.42 -63.91
C LYS A 692 -0.87 -67.88 -64.21
N LEU A 693 -0.93 -68.73 -63.21
CA LEU A 693 -1.49 -70.02 -63.27
C LEU A 693 -2.98 -70.02 -63.69
N GLN A 694 -3.74 -69.10 -63.10
CA GLN A 694 -5.17 -68.92 -63.42
C GLN A 694 -5.40 -68.47 -64.89
N SER A 695 -4.55 -67.57 -65.35
CA SER A 695 -4.51 -67.15 -66.76
C SER A 695 -4.11 -68.27 -67.71
N GLN A 696 -3.11 -69.09 -67.34
CA GLN A 696 -2.74 -70.31 -68.12
C GLN A 696 -3.84 -71.34 -68.11
N MET A 697 -4.50 -71.59 -66.97
CA MET A 697 -5.69 -72.50 -66.92
C MET A 697 -6.84 -71.99 -67.81
N SER A 698 -7.12 -70.69 -67.75
CA SER A 698 -8.15 -70.06 -68.59
C SER A 698 -7.82 -70.19 -70.10
N SER A 699 -6.53 -69.99 -70.44
CA SER A 699 -6.08 -70.21 -71.80
C SER A 699 -6.15 -71.68 -72.25
N PHE A 700 -5.87 -72.60 -71.30
CA PHE A 700 -5.98 -74.06 -71.60
C PHE A 700 -7.45 -74.51 -71.75
N THR A 701 -8.32 -73.95 -70.90
CA THR A 701 -9.78 -74.19 -70.97
C THR A 701 -10.36 -73.60 -72.27
N SER A 702 -9.88 -72.46 -72.75
CA SER A 702 -10.29 -71.92 -74.02
C SER A 702 -9.73 -72.64 -75.28
N MET A 703 -8.71 -73.50 -75.08
CA MET A 703 -8.18 -74.39 -76.15
C MET A 703 -8.86 -75.75 -76.22
N LEU A 704 -9.59 -76.16 -75.21
CA LEU A 704 -10.28 -77.48 -75.11
C LEU A 704 -11.79 -77.35 -75.32
N GLY A 705 -12.34 -76.19 -75.44
CA GLY A 705 -13.73 -75.87 -75.84
C GLY A 705 -13.76 -75.20 -77.14
#